data_7d62152a8f990be71293b658615869d2
#
_entry.id   7d62152a8f990be71293b658615869d2
#
_cell.length_a   1.000
_cell.length_b   1.000
_cell.length_c   1.000
_cell.angle_alpha   90.00
_cell.angle_beta   90.00
_cell.angle_gamma   90.00
#
_symmetry.space_group_name_H-M   'P 1'
#
loop_
_entity.id
_entity.type
_entity.pdbx_description
1 polymer ?
#
loop_
_entity_poly.entity_id
_entity_poly.type
_entity_poly.pdbx_seq_one_letter_code
_entity_poly.pdbx_strand_id
1 'polypeptide(L)'
;MRRLVIILTILVLNPLLIQAQTELDSLLKSLQGPQSDSSRFVTFIRISEASEFYDFQKARVYADEASRLAEKIDKPWAYAKIKFRLGTLESTEGDFADALRLDQECVNLYGTLGDSTELARSMNDVGQDYRFLGAYSDAYATLTKSYTIAKSSHRVATHGDSLIMAIALHNMGSVFTELGQYDIALSHLTVSMELSKKLNDKEGEPYSYSEMGEVYRRKGDFAKAEEVLQIGLRESKLMKIRLLIPRIMTTLAQLYADQKDYSKALAYYDSVETQCTAVNNRYGLAQGKLGRGKVLSTSGREDAALQLYLESLQIAKEMNSQNLELECYKELSKSYQARKEYERALAYLQNYESHKENLFSESSIEKLFQDQVRFETANKDTEIATLSQLRMQQTNEIRRQELIQNVLVIVIALVVILLFTVYRSGSRRKRINKLLLEHQQEIKRRSADLEPLNEVKDKFFSIISHDLRSPMNALGATLDLLEQQHISPDEFRALSKTLRSQFNHTRTLINNLLDWTLLQMDKLKIQPERIVISQKVTESFKALNELFPKNITMENNVDPGIEGFADSNILNLVLRNLILNAIKFTQSGGRIEVSAIRGEREITIAVADTGIGIRPEVQKTIFEKTSGYSTRGTANEKGTGLGLILSKEFVEKNGGRIWLESVPEKGSTFYFTLPRAV
;
A
#
# COMPACT_ATOMS: atom_id res chain seq x y z
N MET A 1 -33.12 -32.18 19.46
CA MET A 1 -31.93 -31.28 19.40
C MET A 1 -31.19 -31.32 18.06
N ARG A 2 -30.78 -32.47 17.47
CA ARG A 2 -30.08 -32.49 16.15
C ARG A 2 -30.83 -31.84 14.98
N ARG A 3 -32.17 -31.95 14.90
CA ARG A 3 -32.96 -31.29 13.85
C ARG A 3 -33.11 -29.77 14.04
N LEU A 4 -33.07 -29.28 15.28
CA LEU A 4 -33.12 -27.84 15.57
C LEU A 4 -31.80 -27.15 15.26
N VAL A 5 -30.64 -27.84 15.48
CA VAL A 5 -29.30 -27.34 15.16
C VAL A 5 -29.11 -27.24 13.64
N ILE A 6 -29.67 -28.21 12.87
CA ILE A 6 -29.63 -28.18 11.39
C ILE A 6 -30.48 -27.03 10.85
N ILE A 7 -31.64 -26.75 11.43
CA ILE A 7 -32.49 -25.62 11.03
C ILE A 7 -31.89 -24.28 11.45
N LEU A 8 -31.23 -24.18 12.61
CA LEU A 8 -30.51 -22.96 13.02
C LEU A 8 -29.26 -22.72 12.16
N THR A 9 -28.53 -23.78 11.75
CA THR A 9 -27.37 -23.65 10.83
C THR A 9 -27.81 -23.22 9.43
N ILE A 10 -28.99 -23.62 8.96
CA ILE A 10 -29.57 -23.17 7.66
C ILE A 10 -30.02 -21.70 7.76
N LEU A 11 -30.49 -21.24 8.91
CA LEU A 11 -30.96 -19.85 9.12
C LEU A 11 -29.84 -18.83 9.34
N VAL A 12 -28.66 -19.25 9.83
CA VAL A 12 -27.48 -18.37 10.02
C VAL A 12 -26.60 -18.26 8.76
N LEU A 13 -26.74 -19.18 7.80
CA LEU A 13 -25.95 -19.23 6.56
C LEU A 13 -26.50 -18.35 5.42
N ASN A 14 -27.50 -17.51 5.63
CA ASN A 14 -28.26 -16.92 4.52
C ASN A 14 -28.26 -15.37 4.31
N PRO A 15 -27.56 -14.49 5.01
CA PRO A 15 -27.72 -13.08 4.71
C PRO A 15 -26.97 -12.60 3.45
N LEU A 16 -25.84 -13.21 3.09
CA LEU A 16 -25.02 -12.76 1.96
C LEU A 16 -25.38 -13.46 0.62
N LEU A 17 -25.89 -14.68 0.66
CA LEU A 17 -26.54 -15.30 -0.51
C LEU A 17 -27.81 -14.53 -0.88
N ILE A 18 -28.54 -14.05 0.12
CA ILE A 18 -29.72 -13.18 -0.03
C ILE A 18 -29.25 -11.81 -0.61
N GLN A 19 -28.10 -11.29 -0.24
CA GLN A 19 -27.62 -9.97 -0.70
C GLN A 19 -27.15 -10.01 -2.16
N ALA A 20 -26.36 -11.01 -2.57
CA ALA A 20 -25.95 -11.17 -3.98
C ALA A 20 -27.13 -11.54 -4.88
N GLN A 21 -28.04 -12.35 -4.37
CA GLN A 21 -29.28 -12.69 -5.08
C GLN A 21 -30.24 -11.50 -5.14
N THR A 22 -30.29 -10.66 -4.10
CA THR A 22 -31.05 -9.39 -4.12
C THR A 22 -30.43 -8.36 -5.05
N GLU A 23 -29.11 -8.30 -5.18
CA GLU A 23 -28.46 -7.43 -6.16
C GLU A 23 -28.76 -7.90 -7.59
N LEU A 24 -28.59 -9.19 -7.87
CA LEU A 24 -28.90 -9.78 -9.17
C LEU A 24 -30.38 -9.59 -9.52
N ASP A 25 -31.29 -9.84 -8.58
CA ASP A 25 -32.73 -9.64 -8.76
C ASP A 25 -33.06 -8.15 -8.98
N SER A 26 -32.39 -7.24 -8.29
CA SER A 26 -32.51 -5.80 -8.50
C SER A 26 -32.06 -5.39 -9.90
N LEU A 27 -30.91 -5.92 -10.35
CA LEU A 27 -30.41 -5.68 -11.70
C LEU A 27 -31.33 -6.23 -12.78
N LEU A 28 -31.84 -7.45 -12.60
CA LEU A 28 -32.83 -8.08 -13.50
C LEU A 28 -34.14 -7.29 -13.55
N LYS A 29 -34.59 -6.78 -12.41
CA LYS A 29 -35.79 -5.92 -12.34
C LYS A 29 -35.57 -4.58 -13.03
N SER A 30 -34.35 -4.01 -12.93
CA SER A 30 -34.00 -2.75 -13.61
C SER A 30 -34.09 -2.87 -15.13
N LEU A 31 -33.84 -4.07 -15.70
CA LEU A 31 -33.97 -4.34 -17.13
C LEU A 31 -35.41 -4.25 -17.68
N GLN A 32 -36.41 -4.36 -16.80
CA GLN A 32 -37.82 -4.29 -17.20
C GLN A 32 -38.30 -2.85 -17.45
N GLY A 33 -37.53 -1.85 -16.98
CA GLY A 33 -37.82 -0.44 -17.19
C GLY A 33 -37.21 0.13 -18.46
N PRO A 34 -37.63 1.31 -18.90
CA PRO A 34 -37.02 2.00 -20.04
C PRO A 34 -35.58 2.43 -19.68
N GLN A 35 -34.61 1.98 -20.47
CA GLN A 35 -33.20 2.30 -20.30
C GLN A 35 -32.59 2.71 -21.67
N SER A 36 -31.60 3.60 -21.64
CA SER A 36 -30.74 3.84 -22.81
C SER A 36 -29.89 2.58 -23.11
N ASP A 37 -29.46 2.42 -24.35
CA ASP A 37 -28.58 1.33 -24.74
C ASP A 37 -27.31 1.29 -23.88
N SER A 38 -26.71 2.42 -23.56
CA SER A 38 -25.53 2.51 -22.68
C SER A 38 -25.82 2.06 -21.24
N SER A 39 -26.99 2.44 -20.68
CA SER A 39 -27.39 2.00 -19.34
C SER A 39 -27.67 0.50 -19.31
N ARG A 40 -28.36 0.00 -20.34
CA ARG A 40 -28.65 -1.43 -20.49
C ARG A 40 -27.39 -2.26 -20.67
N PHE A 41 -26.43 -1.75 -21.45
CA PHE A 41 -25.10 -2.35 -21.60
C PHE A 41 -24.40 -2.53 -20.25
N VAL A 42 -24.31 -1.46 -19.47
CA VAL A 42 -23.69 -1.51 -18.13
C VAL A 42 -24.44 -2.49 -17.22
N THR A 43 -25.77 -2.51 -17.29
CA THR A 43 -26.57 -3.46 -16.51
C THR A 43 -26.29 -4.91 -16.90
N PHE A 44 -26.14 -5.22 -18.19
CA PHE A 44 -25.79 -6.57 -18.65
C PHE A 44 -24.40 -6.99 -18.19
N ILE A 45 -23.40 -6.09 -18.26
CA ILE A 45 -22.06 -6.35 -17.69
C ILE A 45 -22.17 -6.72 -16.22
N ARG A 46 -22.87 -5.89 -15.41
CA ARG A 46 -23.05 -6.15 -13.96
C ARG A 46 -23.80 -7.45 -13.68
N ILE A 47 -24.79 -7.82 -14.49
CA ILE A 47 -25.48 -9.10 -14.34
C ILE A 47 -24.54 -10.26 -14.68
N SER A 48 -23.74 -10.11 -15.73
CA SER A 48 -22.71 -11.09 -16.08
C SER A 48 -21.73 -11.29 -14.94
N GLU A 49 -21.20 -10.20 -14.35
CA GLU A 49 -20.31 -10.22 -13.19
C GLU A 49 -20.95 -10.91 -11.98
N ALA A 50 -22.16 -10.51 -11.62
CA ALA A 50 -22.88 -11.07 -10.48
C ALA A 50 -23.25 -12.55 -10.65
N SER A 51 -23.39 -13.02 -11.90
CA SER A 51 -23.77 -14.42 -12.20
C SER A 51 -22.59 -15.37 -12.29
N GLU A 52 -21.38 -14.89 -12.55
CA GLU A 52 -20.19 -15.68 -12.91
C GLU A 52 -19.95 -16.90 -11.99
N PHE A 53 -20.09 -16.71 -10.68
CA PHE A 53 -19.79 -17.76 -9.71
C PHE A 53 -21.00 -18.59 -9.26
N TYR A 54 -22.18 -18.31 -9.81
CA TYR A 54 -23.41 -19.00 -9.45
C TYR A 54 -24.04 -19.71 -10.65
N ASP A 55 -23.98 -19.08 -11.81
CA ASP A 55 -24.54 -19.54 -13.06
C ASP A 55 -23.71 -18.99 -14.22
N PHE A 56 -22.63 -19.69 -14.52
CA PHE A 56 -21.67 -19.28 -15.54
C PHE A 56 -22.32 -19.15 -16.93
N GLN A 57 -23.27 -20.02 -17.26
CA GLN A 57 -24.01 -19.94 -18.54
C GLN A 57 -24.80 -18.64 -18.64
N LYS A 58 -25.41 -18.24 -17.53
CA LYS A 58 -26.11 -16.94 -17.43
C LYS A 58 -25.14 -15.78 -17.58
N ALA A 59 -23.97 -15.85 -16.94
CA ALA A 59 -22.92 -14.84 -17.09
C ALA A 59 -22.51 -14.66 -18.56
N ARG A 60 -22.34 -15.77 -19.28
CA ARG A 60 -22.00 -15.77 -20.71
C ARG A 60 -23.13 -15.15 -21.56
N VAL A 61 -24.38 -15.57 -21.35
CA VAL A 61 -25.54 -15.03 -22.08
C VAL A 61 -25.63 -13.50 -21.94
N TYR A 62 -25.44 -12.96 -20.73
CA TYR A 62 -25.51 -11.51 -20.52
C TYR A 62 -24.26 -10.79 -21.06
N ALA A 63 -23.10 -11.43 -21.08
CA ALA A 63 -21.93 -10.88 -21.76
C ALA A 63 -22.17 -10.81 -23.30
N ASP A 64 -22.77 -11.82 -23.90
CA ASP A 64 -23.13 -11.83 -25.32
C ASP A 64 -24.17 -10.76 -25.65
N GLU A 65 -25.18 -10.55 -24.79
CA GLU A 65 -26.14 -9.45 -24.96
C GLU A 65 -25.46 -8.08 -24.81
N ALA A 66 -24.52 -7.94 -23.88
CA ALA A 66 -23.71 -6.72 -23.78
C ALA A 66 -22.83 -6.55 -25.02
N SER A 67 -22.29 -7.60 -25.62
CA SER A 67 -21.50 -7.52 -26.84
C SER A 67 -22.30 -6.95 -28.02
N ARG A 68 -23.53 -7.46 -28.21
CA ARG A 68 -24.44 -6.92 -29.24
C ARG A 68 -24.79 -5.44 -29.02
N LEU A 69 -24.93 -5.04 -27.74
CA LEU A 69 -25.16 -3.62 -27.44
C LEU A 69 -23.91 -2.76 -27.64
N ALA A 70 -22.71 -3.29 -27.38
CA ALA A 70 -21.48 -2.58 -27.65
C ALA A 70 -21.33 -2.23 -29.14
N GLU A 71 -21.68 -3.17 -30.03
CA GLU A 71 -21.72 -2.93 -31.49
C GLU A 71 -22.69 -1.82 -31.86
N LYS A 72 -23.88 -1.78 -31.21
CA LYS A 72 -24.89 -0.74 -31.43
C LYS A 72 -24.47 0.62 -30.86
N ILE A 73 -23.81 0.62 -29.72
CA ILE A 73 -23.28 1.85 -29.07
C ILE A 73 -22.13 2.43 -29.91
N ASP A 74 -21.33 1.57 -30.55
CA ASP A 74 -20.21 1.90 -31.41
C ASP A 74 -19.27 2.95 -30.79
N LYS A 75 -18.82 2.69 -29.55
CA LYS A 75 -17.90 3.54 -28.80
C LYS A 75 -16.73 2.74 -28.27
N PRO A 76 -15.49 3.25 -28.32
CA PRO A 76 -14.31 2.55 -27.85
C PRO A 76 -14.40 2.06 -26.39
N TRP A 77 -15.01 2.85 -25.50
CA TRP A 77 -15.19 2.47 -24.10
C TRP A 77 -16.11 1.26 -23.90
N ALA A 78 -17.13 1.10 -24.76
CA ALA A 78 -18.04 -0.04 -24.69
C ALA A 78 -17.34 -1.31 -25.19
N TYR A 79 -16.58 -1.19 -26.30
CA TYR A 79 -15.76 -2.29 -26.78
C TYR A 79 -14.71 -2.70 -25.74
N ALA A 80 -13.98 -1.76 -25.13
CA ALA A 80 -13.02 -2.05 -24.09
C ALA A 80 -13.66 -2.81 -22.91
N LYS A 81 -14.80 -2.34 -22.42
CA LYS A 81 -15.47 -2.92 -21.28
C LYS A 81 -16.02 -4.33 -21.54
N ILE A 82 -16.55 -4.58 -22.74
CA ILE A 82 -17.02 -5.93 -23.10
C ILE A 82 -15.87 -6.89 -23.37
N LYS A 83 -14.79 -6.45 -24.01
CA LYS A 83 -13.60 -7.27 -24.23
C LYS A 83 -12.99 -7.69 -22.91
N PHE A 84 -12.84 -6.77 -21.98
CA PHE A 84 -12.42 -7.06 -20.61
C PHE A 84 -13.32 -8.12 -19.93
N ARG A 85 -14.64 -7.97 -20.06
CA ARG A 85 -15.59 -8.94 -19.47
C ARG A 85 -15.46 -10.32 -20.13
N LEU A 86 -15.36 -10.38 -21.44
CA LEU A 86 -15.17 -11.64 -22.17
C LEU A 86 -13.82 -12.29 -21.83
N GLY A 87 -12.73 -11.51 -21.76
CA GLY A 87 -11.41 -12.01 -21.35
C GLY A 87 -11.46 -12.66 -19.95
N THR A 88 -12.12 -12.00 -18.99
CA THR A 88 -12.34 -12.57 -17.65
C THR A 88 -13.10 -13.91 -17.71
N LEU A 89 -14.13 -14.03 -18.55
CA LEU A 89 -14.88 -15.26 -18.70
C LEU A 89 -14.04 -16.37 -19.32
N GLU A 90 -13.29 -16.08 -20.38
CA GLU A 90 -12.36 -17.04 -20.99
C GLU A 90 -11.31 -17.52 -19.99
N SER A 91 -10.70 -16.59 -19.24
CA SER A 91 -9.73 -16.93 -18.19
C SER A 91 -10.34 -17.78 -17.08
N THR A 92 -11.61 -17.53 -16.70
CA THR A 92 -12.35 -18.36 -15.72
C THR A 92 -12.61 -19.77 -16.25
N GLU A 93 -12.94 -19.93 -17.54
CA GLU A 93 -13.06 -21.23 -18.20
C GLU A 93 -11.71 -21.92 -18.39
N GLY A 94 -10.62 -21.16 -18.33
CA GLY A 94 -9.24 -21.62 -18.52
C GLY A 94 -8.77 -21.55 -19.97
N ASP A 95 -9.50 -20.89 -20.85
CA ASP A 95 -9.02 -20.58 -22.20
C ASP A 95 -8.13 -19.33 -22.18
N PHE A 96 -6.91 -19.50 -21.66
CA PHE A 96 -5.96 -18.42 -21.49
C PHE A 96 -5.46 -17.83 -22.82
N ALA A 97 -5.58 -18.56 -23.92
CA ALA A 97 -5.17 -18.07 -25.24
C ALA A 97 -6.20 -17.05 -25.78
N ASP A 98 -7.47 -17.35 -25.69
CA ASP A 98 -8.52 -16.42 -26.07
C ASP A 98 -8.64 -15.25 -25.06
N ALA A 99 -8.47 -15.51 -23.76
CA ALA A 99 -8.36 -14.46 -22.74
C ALA A 99 -7.25 -13.48 -23.11
N LEU A 100 -6.02 -13.96 -23.36
CA LEU A 100 -4.88 -13.15 -23.76
C LEU A 100 -5.17 -12.26 -24.96
N ARG A 101 -5.81 -12.83 -26.00
CA ARG A 101 -6.18 -12.07 -27.20
C ARG A 101 -7.14 -10.93 -26.87
N LEU A 102 -8.18 -11.19 -26.07
CA LEU A 102 -9.17 -10.21 -25.67
C LEU A 102 -8.56 -9.12 -24.78
N ASP A 103 -7.71 -9.51 -23.85
CA ASP A 103 -7.08 -8.57 -22.92
C ASP A 103 -6.01 -7.71 -23.61
N GLN A 104 -5.32 -8.24 -24.64
CA GLN A 104 -4.48 -7.41 -25.52
C GLN A 104 -5.30 -6.39 -26.31
N GLU A 105 -6.50 -6.74 -26.77
CA GLU A 105 -7.41 -5.79 -27.39
C GLU A 105 -7.84 -4.70 -26.38
N CYS A 106 -8.08 -5.06 -25.10
CA CYS A 106 -8.36 -4.10 -24.03
C CYS A 106 -7.19 -3.14 -23.81
N VAL A 107 -5.97 -3.65 -23.73
CA VAL A 107 -4.76 -2.83 -23.61
C VAL A 107 -4.68 -1.78 -24.72
N ASN A 108 -4.95 -2.16 -25.96
CA ASN A 108 -4.94 -1.25 -27.10
C ASN A 108 -6.05 -0.19 -26.99
N LEU A 109 -7.27 -0.60 -26.62
CA LEU A 109 -8.42 0.28 -26.50
C LEU A 109 -8.23 1.27 -25.34
N TYR A 110 -7.85 0.80 -24.14
CA TYR A 110 -7.62 1.70 -23.01
C TYR A 110 -6.40 2.60 -23.21
N GLY A 111 -5.39 2.13 -23.94
CA GLY A 111 -4.26 2.97 -24.38
C GLY A 111 -4.72 4.14 -25.27
N THR A 112 -5.63 3.89 -26.22
CA THR A 112 -6.20 4.95 -27.09
C THR A 112 -7.16 5.87 -26.35
N LEU A 113 -7.88 5.37 -25.33
CA LEU A 113 -8.77 6.14 -24.48
C LEU A 113 -8.02 7.03 -23.48
N GLY A 114 -6.73 6.77 -23.24
CA GLY A 114 -5.92 7.48 -22.25
C GLY A 114 -6.28 7.14 -20.80
N ASP A 115 -7.00 6.04 -20.57
CA ASP A 115 -7.35 5.57 -19.22
C ASP A 115 -6.21 4.72 -18.66
N SER A 116 -5.28 5.36 -17.95
CA SER A 116 -4.09 4.74 -17.41
C SER A 116 -4.40 3.66 -16.36
N THR A 117 -5.47 3.81 -15.59
CA THR A 117 -5.86 2.86 -14.55
C THR A 117 -6.38 1.57 -15.19
N GLU A 118 -7.32 1.67 -16.14
CA GLU A 118 -7.85 0.48 -16.81
C GLU A 118 -6.81 -0.15 -17.76
N LEU A 119 -5.92 0.66 -18.34
CA LEU A 119 -4.77 0.17 -19.11
C LEU A 119 -3.85 -0.69 -18.21
N ALA A 120 -3.49 -0.20 -17.03
CA ALA A 120 -2.65 -0.95 -16.10
C ALA A 120 -3.34 -2.24 -15.63
N ARG A 121 -4.65 -2.20 -15.38
CA ARG A 121 -5.45 -3.37 -15.03
C ARG A 121 -5.44 -4.42 -16.13
N SER A 122 -5.76 -4.02 -17.39
CA SER A 122 -5.75 -4.93 -18.52
C SER A 122 -4.35 -5.52 -18.78
N MET A 123 -3.28 -4.72 -18.61
CA MET A 123 -1.91 -5.25 -18.68
C MET A 123 -1.62 -6.28 -17.59
N ASN A 124 -2.19 -6.12 -16.40
CA ASN A 124 -2.03 -7.12 -15.35
C ASN A 124 -2.69 -8.46 -15.73
N ASP A 125 -3.88 -8.41 -16.33
CA ASP A 125 -4.59 -9.61 -16.79
C ASP A 125 -3.83 -10.28 -17.95
N VAL A 126 -3.33 -9.51 -18.94
CA VAL A 126 -2.39 -10.01 -19.97
C VAL A 126 -1.17 -10.69 -19.34
N GLY A 127 -0.58 -10.11 -18.29
CA GLY A 127 0.55 -10.71 -17.59
C GLY A 127 0.19 -12.02 -16.89
N GLN A 128 -1.01 -12.12 -16.34
CA GLN A 128 -1.54 -13.33 -15.73
C GLN A 128 -1.77 -14.43 -16.79
N ASP A 129 -2.36 -14.08 -17.93
CA ASP A 129 -2.59 -15.02 -19.04
C ASP A 129 -1.27 -15.57 -19.57
N TYR A 130 -0.27 -14.71 -19.80
CA TYR A 130 1.08 -15.15 -20.17
C TYR A 130 1.66 -16.13 -19.14
N ARG A 131 1.45 -15.91 -17.84
CA ARG A 131 1.91 -16.83 -16.81
C ARG A 131 1.23 -18.20 -16.91
N PHE A 132 -0.08 -18.24 -17.13
CA PHE A 132 -0.81 -19.49 -17.27
C PHE A 132 -0.44 -20.24 -18.57
N LEU A 133 -0.10 -19.50 -19.62
CA LEU A 133 0.43 -20.05 -20.87
C LEU A 133 1.91 -20.46 -20.75
N GLY A 134 2.59 -20.12 -19.66
CA GLY A 134 4.01 -20.43 -19.43
C GLY A 134 5.00 -19.44 -20.04
N ALA A 135 4.53 -18.35 -20.62
CA ALA A 135 5.37 -17.29 -21.19
C ALA A 135 5.89 -16.36 -20.08
N TYR A 136 6.71 -16.87 -19.16
CA TYR A 136 7.11 -16.20 -17.92
C TYR A 136 7.85 -14.87 -18.14
N SER A 137 8.69 -14.79 -19.19
CA SER A 137 9.40 -13.55 -19.53
C SER A 137 8.42 -12.43 -19.93
N ASP A 138 7.45 -12.76 -20.79
CA ASP A 138 6.46 -11.78 -21.25
C ASP A 138 5.48 -11.44 -20.13
N ALA A 139 5.13 -12.41 -19.28
CA ALA A 139 4.36 -12.19 -18.06
C ALA A 139 5.03 -11.14 -17.17
N TYR A 140 6.29 -11.37 -16.81
CA TYR A 140 7.03 -10.45 -15.92
C TYR A 140 7.19 -9.06 -16.55
N ALA A 141 7.55 -8.97 -17.82
CA ALA A 141 7.69 -7.71 -18.53
C ALA A 141 6.38 -6.91 -18.58
N THR A 142 5.25 -7.60 -18.80
CA THR A 142 3.93 -6.97 -18.86
C THR A 142 3.45 -6.52 -17.47
N LEU A 143 3.65 -7.36 -16.45
CA LEU A 143 3.33 -7.02 -15.05
C LEU A 143 4.15 -5.83 -14.55
N THR A 144 5.43 -5.76 -14.93
CA THR A 144 6.30 -4.62 -14.63
C THR A 144 5.78 -3.33 -15.27
N LYS A 145 5.29 -3.39 -16.51
CA LYS A 145 4.66 -2.25 -17.18
C LYS A 145 3.36 -1.84 -16.46
N SER A 146 2.50 -2.81 -16.12
CA SER A 146 1.29 -2.58 -15.33
C SER A 146 1.59 -1.83 -14.03
N TYR A 147 2.53 -2.36 -13.24
CA TYR A 147 2.98 -1.73 -11.99
C TYR A 147 3.49 -0.30 -12.21
N THR A 148 4.31 -0.10 -13.25
CA THR A 148 4.91 1.21 -13.54
C THR A 148 3.87 2.23 -13.96
N ILE A 149 2.90 1.84 -14.80
CA ILE A 149 1.79 2.69 -15.21
C ILE A 149 0.92 3.04 -14.01
N ALA A 150 0.51 2.05 -13.20
CA ALA A 150 -0.28 2.29 -11.99
C ALA A 150 0.44 3.23 -11.01
N LYS A 151 1.77 3.08 -10.85
CA LYS A 151 2.60 3.94 -10.00
C LYS A 151 2.67 5.40 -10.50
N SER A 152 2.61 5.62 -11.82
CA SER A 152 2.78 6.92 -12.47
C SER A 152 1.47 7.56 -12.93
N SER A 153 0.33 6.85 -12.91
CA SER A 153 -0.95 7.28 -13.49
C SER A 153 -1.52 8.54 -12.85
N HIS A 154 -1.31 8.72 -11.56
CA HIS A 154 -1.75 9.88 -10.81
C HIS A 154 -0.63 10.41 -9.90
N ARG A 155 -0.66 11.73 -9.56
CA ARG A 155 0.31 12.39 -8.68
C ARG A 155 0.33 11.87 -7.26
N VAL A 156 -0.85 11.45 -6.79
CA VAL A 156 -1.04 10.61 -5.61
C VAL A 156 -1.78 9.40 -6.13
N ALA A 157 -1.17 8.22 -6.02
CA ALA A 157 -1.80 6.99 -6.46
C ALA A 157 -3.19 6.89 -5.86
N THR A 158 -4.20 6.68 -6.71
CA THR A 158 -5.56 6.43 -6.25
C THR A 158 -5.62 5.11 -5.49
N HIS A 159 -6.72 4.86 -4.78
CA HIS A 159 -6.95 3.55 -4.18
C HIS A 159 -6.90 2.43 -5.25
N GLY A 160 -7.48 2.68 -6.42
CA GLY A 160 -7.47 1.74 -7.55
C GLY A 160 -6.06 1.48 -8.09
N ASP A 161 -5.24 2.52 -8.29
CA ASP A 161 -3.85 2.36 -8.76
C ASP A 161 -3.02 1.55 -7.76
N SER A 162 -3.18 1.84 -6.47
CA SER A 162 -2.46 1.11 -5.41
C SER A 162 -2.89 -0.36 -5.33
N LEU A 163 -4.16 -0.66 -5.60
CA LEU A 163 -4.66 -2.03 -5.68
C LEU A 163 -4.05 -2.76 -6.88
N ILE A 164 -4.01 -2.12 -8.07
CA ILE A 164 -3.37 -2.70 -9.26
C ILE A 164 -1.88 -2.98 -9.00
N MET A 165 -1.18 -2.06 -8.32
CA MET A 165 0.22 -2.28 -7.92
C MET A 165 0.36 -3.52 -7.01
N ALA A 166 -0.54 -3.71 -6.04
CA ALA A 166 -0.54 -4.89 -5.17
C ALA A 166 -0.75 -6.18 -5.96
N ILE A 167 -1.73 -6.19 -6.89
CA ILE A 167 -2.03 -7.33 -7.75
C ILE A 167 -0.86 -7.63 -8.69
N ALA A 168 -0.24 -6.62 -9.29
CA ALA A 168 0.92 -6.80 -10.16
C ALA A 168 2.11 -7.43 -9.41
N LEU A 169 2.41 -6.96 -8.20
CA LEU A 169 3.43 -7.56 -7.34
C LEU A 169 3.09 -9.00 -6.94
N HIS A 170 1.82 -9.29 -6.63
CA HIS A 170 1.37 -10.66 -6.38
C HIS A 170 1.65 -11.56 -7.59
N ASN A 171 1.25 -11.13 -8.77
CA ASN A 171 1.44 -11.91 -10.00
C ASN A 171 2.92 -12.04 -10.39
N MET A 172 3.76 -11.02 -10.16
CA MET A 172 5.23 -11.14 -10.29
C MET A 172 5.77 -12.20 -9.31
N GLY A 173 5.30 -12.21 -8.07
CA GLY A 173 5.64 -13.24 -7.09
C GLY A 173 5.27 -14.64 -7.58
N SER A 174 4.08 -14.80 -8.17
CA SER A 174 3.63 -16.07 -8.74
C SER A 174 4.50 -16.53 -9.93
N VAL A 175 4.99 -15.62 -10.78
CA VAL A 175 5.96 -15.96 -11.85
C VAL A 175 7.24 -16.55 -11.25
N PHE A 176 7.80 -15.93 -10.21
CA PHE A 176 9.00 -16.44 -9.56
C PHE A 176 8.76 -17.73 -8.77
N THR A 177 7.55 -17.96 -8.27
CA THR A 177 7.15 -19.25 -7.68
C THR A 177 7.26 -20.38 -8.68
N GLU A 178 6.76 -20.17 -9.91
CA GLU A 178 6.85 -21.17 -10.99
C GLU A 178 8.30 -21.44 -11.44
N LEU A 179 9.14 -20.42 -11.41
CA LEU A 179 10.57 -20.52 -11.72
C LEU A 179 11.42 -21.11 -10.59
N GLY A 180 10.84 -21.42 -9.42
CA GLY A 180 11.55 -21.93 -8.25
C GLY A 180 12.41 -20.88 -7.52
N GLN A 181 12.25 -19.59 -7.84
CA GLN A 181 12.98 -18.48 -7.22
C GLN A 181 12.22 -17.95 -5.98
N TYR A 182 12.13 -18.81 -4.97
CA TYR A 182 11.23 -18.64 -3.82
C TYR A 182 11.50 -17.39 -2.98
N ASP A 183 12.75 -16.96 -2.84
CA ASP A 183 13.09 -15.79 -2.04
C ASP A 183 12.65 -14.50 -2.74
N ILE A 184 12.79 -14.43 -4.07
CA ILE A 184 12.29 -13.33 -4.88
C ILE A 184 10.75 -13.32 -4.84
N ALA A 185 10.12 -14.50 -4.99
CA ALA A 185 8.67 -14.64 -4.89
C ALA A 185 8.14 -14.09 -3.57
N LEU A 186 8.71 -14.53 -2.43
CA LEU A 186 8.32 -14.05 -1.09
C LEU A 186 8.51 -12.55 -0.92
N SER A 187 9.57 -11.98 -1.49
CA SER A 187 9.80 -10.53 -1.43
C SER A 187 8.64 -9.78 -2.11
N HIS A 188 8.28 -10.14 -3.33
CA HIS A 188 7.15 -9.52 -4.05
C HIS A 188 5.81 -9.73 -3.32
N LEU A 189 5.54 -10.96 -2.86
CA LEU A 189 4.30 -11.30 -2.15
C LEU A 189 4.16 -10.56 -0.81
N THR A 190 5.27 -10.37 -0.09
CA THR A 190 5.27 -9.62 1.18
C THR A 190 4.91 -8.16 0.94
N VAL A 191 5.51 -7.52 -0.06
CA VAL A 191 5.21 -6.13 -0.41
C VAL A 191 3.76 -5.99 -0.90
N SER A 192 3.27 -6.95 -1.71
CA SER A 192 1.88 -7.01 -2.15
C SER A 192 0.92 -7.07 -0.96
N MET A 193 1.16 -7.99 -0.01
CA MET A 193 0.33 -8.16 1.19
C MET A 193 0.36 -6.91 2.08
N GLU A 194 1.53 -6.30 2.29
CA GLU A 194 1.63 -5.06 3.05
C GLU A 194 0.83 -3.93 2.42
N LEU A 195 0.84 -3.85 1.08
CA LEU A 195 0.07 -2.86 0.33
C LEU A 195 -1.43 -3.11 0.46
N SER A 196 -1.89 -4.36 0.28
CA SER A 196 -3.30 -4.74 0.49
C SER A 196 -3.77 -4.42 1.92
N LYS A 197 -2.96 -4.71 2.94
CA LYS A 197 -3.27 -4.33 4.33
C LYS A 197 -3.40 -2.81 4.52
N LYS A 198 -2.49 -2.02 3.93
CA LYS A 198 -2.55 -0.55 3.99
C LYS A 198 -3.81 0.00 3.30
N LEU A 199 -4.28 -0.67 2.25
CA LEU A 199 -5.49 -0.33 1.51
C LEU A 199 -6.77 -0.82 2.20
N ASN A 200 -6.66 -1.64 3.25
CA ASN A 200 -7.76 -2.38 3.84
C ASN A 200 -8.48 -3.28 2.81
N ASP A 201 -7.71 -3.78 1.83
CA ASP A 201 -8.17 -4.73 0.83
C ASP A 201 -8.17 -6.14 1.44
N LYS A 202 -9.29 -6.48 2.06
CA LYS A 202 -9.46 -7.78 2.70
C LYS A 202 -9.57 -8.93 1.69
N GLU A 203 -10.00 -8.65 0.47
CA GLU A 203 -10.12 -9.67 -0.57
C GLU A 203 -8.76 -10.07 -1.15
N GLY A 204 -7.79 -9.16 -1.21
CA GLY A 204 -6.44 -9.45 -1.69
C GLY A 204 -5.59 -10.28 -0.72
N GLU A 205 -5.85 -10.18 0.60
CA GLU A 205 -5.06 -10.91 1.61
C GLU A 205 -5.12 -12.44 1.43
N PRO A 206 -6.29 -13.09 1.22
CA PRO A 206 -6.38 -14.54 0.98
C PRO A 206 -5.59 -15.04 -0.24
N TYR A 207 -5.52 -14.24 -1.31
CA TYR A 207 -4.70 -14.58 -2.48
C TYR A 207 -3.22 -14.61 -2.13
N SER A 208 -2.75 -13.63 -1.36
CA SER A 208 -1.37 -13.58 -0.88
C SER A 208 -1.05 -14.78 0.02
N TYR A 209 -1.93 -15.15 0.95
CA TYR A 209 -1.76 -16.35 1.79
C TYR A 209 -1.71 -17.63 0.94
N SER A 210 -2.55 -17.74 -0.08
CA SER A 210 -2.55 -18.88 -1.01
C SER A 210 -1.21 -19.05 -1.69
N GLU A 211 -0.67 -17.99 -2.26
CA GLU A 211 0.59 -18.03 -3.01
C GLU A 211 1.80 -18.22 -2.09
N MET A 212 1.85 -17.50 -0.96
CA MET A 212 2.90 -17.71 0.05
C MET A 212 2.90 -19.15 0.59
N GLY A 213 1.72 -19.73 0.76
CA GLY A 213 1.58 -21.12 1.17
C GLY A 213 2.18 -22.10 0.15
N GLU A 214 1.97 -21.87 -1.13
CA GLU A 214 2.58 -22.65 -2.21
C GLU A 214 4.11 -22.48 -2.20
N VAL A 215 4.62 -21.26 -2.02
CA VAL A 215 6.06 -21.01 -1.92
C VAL A 215 6.66 -21.75 -0.73
N TYR A 216 6.06 -21.64 0.46
CA TYR A 216 6.56 -22.35 1.65
C TYR A 216 6.52 -23.87 1.47
N ARG A 217 5.45 -24.40 0.86
CA ARG A 217 5.36 -25.84 0.51
C ARG A 217 6.52 -26.28 -0.36
N ARG A 218 6.77 -25.54 -1.47
CA ARG A 218 7.86 -25.84 -2.40
C ARG A 218 9.26 -25.68 -1.77
N LYS A 219 9.40 -24.78 -0.78
CA LYS A 219 10.63 -24.65 0.02
C LYS A 219 10.80 -25.78 1.06
N GLY A 220 9.76 -26.59 1.30
CA GLY A 220 9.77 -27.63 2.32
C GLY A 220 9.45 -27.12 3.73
N ASP A 221 9.06 -25.86 3.91
CA ASP A 221 8.60 -25.32 5.20
C ASP A 221 7.11 -25.63 5.38
N PHE A 222 6.81 -26.92 5.58
CA PHE A 222 5.45 -27.44 5.62
C PHE A 222 4.61 -26.86 6.76
N ALA A 223 5.25 -26.51 7.88
CA ALA A 223 4.53 -25.92 9.01
C ALA A 223 4.00 -24.53 8.68
N LYS A 224 4.84 -23.66 8.12
CA LYS A 224 4.38 -22.32 7.66
C LYS A 224 3.41 -22.41 6.51
N ALA A 225 3.63 -23.35 5.56
CA ALA A 225 2.72 -23.55 4.47
C ALA A 225 1.30 -23.89 4.98
N GLU A 226 1.18 -24.83 5.92
CA GLU A 226 -0.10 -25.20 6.51
C GLU A 226 -0.76 -24.03 7.23
N GLU A 227 0.00 -23.31 8.07
CA GLU A 227 -0.49 -22.17 8.82
C GLU A 227 -1.12 -21.11 7.88
N VAL A 228 -0.36 -20.63 6.88
CA VAL A 228 -0.83 -19.55 5.99
C VAL A 228 -1.95 -20.01 5.08
N LEU A 229 -1.93 -21.28 4.61
CA LEU A 229 -2.99 -21.85 3.80
C LEU A 229 -4.30 -22.00 4.58
N GLN A 230 -4.25 -22.39 5.84
CA GLN A 230 -5.44 -22.48 6.71
C GLN A 230 -6.04 -21.09 6.98
N ILE A 231 -5.19 -20.09 7.18
CA ILE A 231 -5.65 -18.68 7.28
C ILE A 231 -6.34 -18.28 5.97
N GLY A 232 -5.67 -18.45 4.83
CA GLY A 232 -6.21 -18.11 3.52
C GLY A 232 -7.53 -18.84 3.22
N LEU A 233 -7.63 -20.13 3.55
CA LEU A 233 -8.85 -20.91 3.36
C LEU A 233 -10.01 -20.41 4.23
N ARG A 234 -9.74 -20.10 5.50
CA ARG A 234 -10.73 -19.55 6.41
C ARG A 234 -11.26 -18.21 5.92
N GLU A 235 -10.36 -17.28 5.59
CA GLU A 235 -10.74 -15.95 5.09
C GLU A 235 -11.49 -16.05 3.75
N SER A 236 -11.01 -16.90 2.81
CA SER A 236 -11.70 -17.12 1.52
C SER A 236 -13.11 -17.66 1.70
N LYS A 237 -13.34 -18.56 2.68
CA LYS A 237 -14.67 -19.06 3.02
C LYS A 237 -15.55 -17.97 3.63
N LEU A 238 -15.02 -17.15 4.54
CA LEU A 238 -15.73 -16.02 5.15
C LEU A 238 -16.16 -14.99 4.09
N MET A 239 -15.27 -14.67 3.16
CA MET A 239 -15.51 -13.70 2.09
C MET A 239 -16.20 -14.31 0.87
N LYS A 240 -16.38 -15.63 0.85
CA LYS A 240 -16.98 -16.39 -0.27
C LYS A 240 -16.21 -16.22 -1.60
N ILE A 241 -14.91 -16.15 -1.56
CA ILE A 241 -14.05 -16.09 -2.75
C ILE A 241 -13.99 -17.48 -3.38
N ARG A 242 -15.03 -17.82 -4.14
CA ARG A 242 -15.29 -19.19 -4.61
C ARG A 242 -14.21 -19.79 -5.49
N LEU A 243 -13.53 -18.96 -6.31
CA LEU A 243 -12.44 -19.42 -7.18
C LEU A 243 -11.14 -19.72 -6.41
N LEU A 244 -10.91 -19.02 -5.29
CA LEU A 244 -9.70 -19.20 -4.52
C LEU A 244 -9.74 -20.43 -3.59
N ILE A 245 -10.94 -20.78 -3.10
CA ILE A 245 -11.11 -21.93 -2.20
C ILE A 245 -10.54 -23.23 -2.80
N PRO A 246 -10.90 -23.65 -4.03
CA PRO A 246 -10.34 -24.88 -4.60
C PRO A 246 -8.82 -24.77 -4.86
N ARG A 247 -8.30 -23.59 -5.20
CA ARG A 247 -6.86 -23.37 -5.37
C ARG A 247 -6.09 -23.62 -4.06
N ILE A 248 -6.55 -23.04 -2.94
CA ILE A 248 -5.93 -23.26 -1.62
C ILE A 248 -6.06 -24.75 -1.22
N MET A 249 -7.21 -25.35 -1.46
CA MET A 249 -7.44 -26.78 -1.16
C MET A 249 -6.53 -27.68 -1.99
N THR A 250 -6.24 -27.34 -3.23
CA THR A 250 -5.26 -28.05 -4.07
C THR A 250 -3.86 -27.97 -3.47
N THR A 251 -3.42 -26.78 -3.04
CA THR A 251 -2.11 -26.61 -2.38
C THR A 251 -2.04 -27.36 -1.05
N LEU A 252 -3.13 -27.35 -0.25
CA LEU A 252 -3.20 -28.17 0.97
C LEU A 252 -3.15 -29.66 0.67
N ALA A 253 -3.83 -30.14 -0.38
CA ALA A 253 -3.77 -31.52 -0.82
C ALA A 253 -2.32 -31.92 -1.21
N GLN A 254 -1.64 -31.05 -1.97
CA GLN A 254 -0.23 -31.25 -2.33
C GLN A 254 0.67 -31.26 -1.08
N LEU A 255 0.44 -30.33 -0.13
CA LEU A 255 1.17 -30.27 1.13
C LEU A 255 1.05 -31.57 1.91
N TYR A 256 -0.17 -32.10 2.07
CA TYR A 256 -0.36 -33.37 2.76
C TYR A 256 0.21 -34.54 1.98
N ALA A 257 0.19 -34.51 0.65
CA ALA A 257 0.87 -35.50 -0.19
C ALA A 257 2.40 -35.48 0.02
N ASP A 258 3.01 -34.28 0.08
CA ASP A 258 4.44 -34.10 0.37
C ASP A 258 4.81 -34.63 1.78
N GLN A 259 3.90 -34.45 2.76
CA GLN A 259 4.00 -35.00 4.11
C GLN A 259 3.67 -36.51 4.18
N LYS A 260 3.30 -37.15 3.06
CA LYS A 260 2.87 -38.55 2.96
C LYS A 260 1.55 -38.87 3.69
N ASP A 261 0.78 -37.87 4.06
CA ASP A 261 -0.61 -38.07 4.57
C ASP A 261 -1.60 -38.17 3.39
N TYR A 262 -1.49 -39.32 2.70
CA TYR A 262 -2.28 -39.56 1.48
C TYR A 262 -3.78 -39.58 1.72
N SER A 263 -4.21 -39.89 2.93
CA SER A 263 -5.64 -39.90 3.30
C SER A 263 -6.21 -38.49 3.27
N LYS A 264 -5.54 -37.54 3.93
CA LYS A 264 -5.95 -36.14 3.89
C LYS A 264 -5.80 -35.54 2.49
N ALA A 265 -4.70 -35.86 1.79
CA ALA A 265 -4.50 -35.38 0.44
C ALA A 265 -5.68 -35.75 -0.50
N LEU A 266 -6.09 -37.02 -0.48
CA LEU A 266 -7.22 -37.49 -1.30
C LEU A 266 -8.54 -36.82 -0.89
N ALA A 267 -8.80 -36.64 0.40
CA ALA A 267 -10.03 -35.95 0.87
C ALA A 267 -10.09 -34.49 0.39
N TYR A 268 -8.95 -33.80 0.39
CA TYR A 268 -8.87 -32.43 -0.18
C TYR A 268 -9.07 -32.45 -1.70
N TYR A 269 -8.46 -33.40 -2.46
CA TYR A 269 -8.66 -33.49 -3.91
C TYR A 269 -10.12 -33.80 -4.28
N ASP A 270 -10.82 -34.66 -3.54
CA ASP A 270 -12.23 -34.92 -3.76
C ASP A 270 -13.08 -33.63 -3.56
N SER A 271 -12.70 -32.83 -2.56
CA SER A 271 -13.33 -31.54 -2.34
C SER A 271 -13.00 -30.53 -3.45
N VAL A 272 -11.76 -30.52 -3.96
CA VAL A 272 -11.33 -29.67 -5.09
C VAL A 272 -12.16 -30.00 -6.33
N GLU A 273 -12.30 -31.28 -6.68
CA GLU A 273 -13.05 -31.70 -7.86
C GLU A 273 -14.52 -31.22 -7.78
N THR A 274 -15.15 -31.38 -6.62
CA THR A 274 -16.52 -30.90 -6.37
C THR A 274 -16.61 -29.37 -6.49
N GLN A 275 -15.69 -28.63 -5.88
CA GLN A 275 -15.71 -27.16 -5.89
C GLN A 275 -15.41 -26.60 -7.29
N CYS A 276 -14.41 -27.15 -7.98
CA CYS A 276 -14.06 -26.71 -9.34
C CYS A 276 -15.20 -26.93 -10.33
N THR A 277 -15.89 -28.07 -10.23
CA THR A 277 -17.06 -28.36 -11.05
C THR A 277 -18.19 -27.38 -10.78
N ALA A 278 -18.43 -27.04 -9.51
CA ALA A 278 -19.48 -26.10 -9.11
C ALA A 278 -19.26 -24.66 -9.62
N VAL A 279 -18.01 -24.25 -9.85
CA VAL A 279 -17.66 -22.89 -10.33
C VAL A 279 -17.11 -22.87 -11.75
N ASN A 280 -17.24 -23.98 -12.49
CA ASN A 280 -16.70 -24.17 -13.87
C ASN A 280 -15.20 -23.87 -14.00
N ASN A 281 -14.42 -24.12 -12.95
CA ASN A 281 -12.97 -23.92 -12.97
C ASN A 281 -12.27 -25.16 -13.59
N ARG A 282 -12.16 -25.18 -14.90
CA ARG A 282 -11.55 -26.29 -15.66
C ARG A 282 -10.07 -26.47 -15.32
N TYR A 283 -9.33 -25.38 -15.13
CA TYR A 283 -7.91 -25.43 -14.77
C TYR A 283 -7.71 -26.09 -13.40
N GLY A 284 -8.44 -25.62 -12.38
CA GLY A 284 -8.40 -26.22 -11.05
C GLY A 284 -8.82 -27.69 -11.04
N LEU A 285 -9.82 -28.05 -11.86
CA LEU A 285 -10.27 -29.44 -12.02
C LEU A 285 -9.14 -30.33 -12.57
N ALA A 286 -8.46 -29.89 -13.62
CA ALA A 286 -7.37 -30.62 -14.23
C ALA A 286 -6.18 -30.77 -13.26
N GLN A 287 -5.80 -29.69 -12.54
CA GLN A 287 -4.79 -29.75 -11.48
C GLN A 287 -5.17 -30.73 -10.36
N GLY A 288 -6.43 -30.70 -9.92
CA GLY A 288 -6.95 -31.62 -8.92
C GLY A 288 -6.83 -33.07 -9.35
N LYS A 289 -7.24 -33.38 -10.59
CA LYS A 289 -7.10 -34.73 -11.19
C LYS A 289 -5.64 -35.18 -11.27
N LEU A 290 -4.76 -34.31 -11.75
CA LEU A 290 -3.32 -34.60 -11.82
C LEU A 290 -2.73 -34.88 -10.44
N GLY A 291 -3.00 -34.02 -9.48
CA GLY A 291 -2.51 -34.19 -8.10
C GLY A 291 -3.07 -35.43 -7.43
N ARG A 292 -4.35 -35.71 -7.58
CA ARG A 292 -4.99 -36.94 -7.10
C ARG A 292 -4.37 -38.18 -7.76
N GLY A 293 -4.10 -38.11 -9.06
CA GLY A 293 -3.39 -39.16 -9.77
C GLY A 293 -1.99 -39.43 -9.19
N LYS A 294 -1.21 -38.38 -8.88
CA LYS A 294 0.10 -38.52 -8.24
C LYS A 294 0.02 -39.27 -6.89
N VAL A 295 -0.98 -38.95 -6.07
CA VAL A 295 -1.21 -39.63 -4.77
C VAL A 295 -1.63 -41.09 -4.98
N LEU A 296 -2.50 -41.38 -5.97
CA LEU A 296 -2.94 -42.73 -6.27
C LEU A 296 -1.79 -43.59 -6.81
N SER A 297 -0.94 -43.06 -7.70
CA SER A 297 0.25 -43.73 -8.20
C SER A 297 1.19 -44.11 -7.05
N THR A 298 1.48 -43.13 -6.16
CA THR A 298 2.31 -43.39 -4.97
C THR A 298 1.71 -44.44 -4.03
N SER A 299 0.38 -44.59 -4.04
CA SER A 299 -0.36 -45.58 -3.27
C SER A 299 -0.52 -46.92 -3.98
N GLY A 300 0.13 -47.12 -5.14
CA GLY A 300 0.10 -48.36 -5.93
C GLY A 300 -1.17 -48.55 -6.76
N ARG A 301 -2.00 -47.52 -6.95
CA ARG A 301 -3.20 -47.56 -7.78
C ARG A 301 -2.96 -46.96 -9.16
N GLU A 302 -2.02 -47.54 -9.88
CA GLU A 302 -1.51 -47.01 -11.16
C GLU A 302 -2.59 -46.89 -12.24
N ASP A 303 -3.54 -47.81 -12.37
CA ASP A 303 -4.58 -47.72 -13.41
C ASP A 303 -5.52 -46.52 -13.18
N ALA A 304 -5.90 -46.28 -11.92
CA ALA A 304 -6.70 -45.10 -11.56
C ALA A 304 -5.91 -43.78 -11.74
N ALA A 305 -4.61 -43.80 -11.42
CA ALA A 305 -3.72 -42.67 -11.63
C ALA A 305 -3.61 -42.33 -13.11
N LEU A 306 -3.36 -43.36 -13.96
CA LEU A 306 -3.22 -43.18 -15.39
C LEU A 306 -4.47 -42.57 -16.04
N GLN A 307 -5.66 -43.03 -15.61
CA GLN A 307 -6.92 -42.47 -16.11
C GLN A 307 -7.03 -40.95 -15.76
N LEU A 308 -6.72 -40.58 -14.54
CA LEU A 308 -6.75 -39.19 -14.11
C LEU A 308 -5.72 -38.31 -14.82
N TYR A 309 -4.53 -38.85 -15.11
CA TYR A 309 -3.53 -38.14 -15.89
C TYR A 309 -3.97 -37.88 -17.34
N LEU A 310 -4.63 -38.85 -17.97
CA LEU A 310 -5.16 -38.70 -19.32
C LEU A 310 -6.32 -37.69 -19.35
N GLU A 311 -7.24 -37.75 -18.37
CA GLU A 311 -8.31 -36.78 -18.26
C GLU A 311 -7.77 -35.36 -18.03
N SER A 312 -6.77 -35.21 -17.14
CA SER A 312 -6.10 -33.93 -16.92
C SER A 312 -5.41 -33.41 -18.16
N LEU A 313 -4.69 -34.27 -18.89
CA LEU A 313 -4.02 -33.90 -20.14
C LEU A 313 -5.01 -33.46 -21.22
N GLN A 314 -6.16 -34.15 -21.32
CA GLN A 314 -7.21 -33.74 -22.24
C GLN A 314 -7.69 -32.32 -21.95
N ILE A 315 -8.01 -32.03 -20.71
CA ILE A 315 -8.47 -30.69 -20.28
C ILE A 315 -7.35 -29.67 -20.52
N ALA A 316 -6.09 -29.99 -20.18
CA ALA A 316 -4.96 -29.11 -20.38
C ALA A 316 -4.75 -28.72 -21.87
N LYS A 317 -4.92 -29.70 -22.77
CA LYS A 317 -4.83 -29.45 -24.23
C LYS A 317 -5.96 -28.58 -24.75
N GLU A 318 -7.19 -28.83 -24.30
CA GLU A 318 -8.36 -28.01 -24.67
C GLU A 318 -8.20 -26.55 -24.23
N MET A 319 -7.45 -26.30 -23.13
CA MET A 319 -7.15 -24.98 -22.60
C MET A 319 -5.83 -24.38 -23.10
N ASN A 320 -5.08 -25.09 -23.95
CA ASN A 320 -3.72 -24.70 -24.38
C ASN A 320 -2.75 -24.42 -23.20
N SER A 321 -2.96 -25.06 -22.05
CA SER A 321 -2.15 -24.84 -20.85
C SER A 321 -0.86 -25.64 -20.90
N GLN A 322 0.19 -25.08 -21.50
CA GLN A 322 1.48 -25.73 -21.68
C GLN A 322 2.11 -26.22 -20.38
N ASN A 323 1.97 -25.45 -19.31
CA ASN A 323 2.48 -25.84 -17.98
C ASN A 323 1.82 -27.12 -17.46
N LEU A 324 0.51 -27.21 -17.60
CA LEU A 324 -0.25 -28.35 -17.13
C LEU A 324 0.00 -29.57 -18.02
N GLU A 325 0.10 -29.37 -19.35
CA GLU A 325 0.50 -30.42 -20.31
C GLU A 325 1.88 -30.98 -19.92
N LEU A 326 2.85 -30.11 -19.64
CA LEU A 326 4.19 -30.49 -19.24
C LEU A 326 4.16 -31.43 -18.02
N GLU A 327 3.42 -31.05 -16.99
CA GLU A 327 3.29 -31.89 -15.80
C GLU A 327 2.59 -33.22 -16.10
N CYS A 328 1.54 -33.21 -16.92
CA CYS A 328 0.85 -34.43 -17.34
C CYS A 328 1.76 -35.35 -18.13
N TYR A 329 2.52 -34.84 -19.09
CA TYR A 329 3.48 -35.64 -19.87
C TYR A 329 4.54 -36.32 -19.00
N LYS A 330 5.06 -35.59 -18.01
CA LYS A 330 6.00 -36.11 -17.01
C LYS A 330 5.43 -37.31 -16.25
N GLU A 331 4.22 -37.16 -15.71
CA GLU A 331 3.62 -38.22 -14.90
C GLU A 331 3.13 -39.39 -15.78
N LEU A 332 2.62 -39.14 -16.97
CA LEU A 332 2.29 -40.18 -17.95
C LEU A 332 3.50 -40.98 -18.37
N SER A 333 4.63 -40.33 -18.64
CA SER A 333 5.88 -41.01 -18.98
C SER A 333 6.30 -41.95 -17.85
N LYS A 334 6.28 -41.49 -16.59
CA LYS A 334 6.60 -42.34 -15.43
C LYS A 334 5.61 -43.50 -15.27
N SER A 335 4.31 -43.24 -15.41
CA SER A 335 3.28 -44.24 -15.27
C SER A 335 3.41 -45.34 -16.31
N TYR A 336 3.60 -45.00 -17.60
CA TYR A 336 3.84 -45.98 -18.66
C TYR A 336 5.18 -46.71 -18.48
N GLN A 337 6.22 -46.03 -17.96
CA GLN A 337 7.49 -46.70 -17.62
C GLN A 337 7.31 -47.75 -16.53
N ALA A 338 6.56 -47.44 -15.45
CA ALA A 338 6.24 -48.39 -14.39
C ALA A 338 5.47 -49.62 -14.91
N ARG A 339 4.62 -49.43 -15.92
CA ARG A 339 3.86 -50.49 -16.60
C ARG A 339 4.67 -51.22 -17.63
N LYS A 340 5.95 -50.85 -17.89
CA LYS A 340 6.83 -51.41 -18.91
C LYS A 340 6.35 -51.17 -20.34
N GLU A 341 5.47 -50.18 -20.55
CA GLU A 341 5.01 -49.73 -21.87
C GLU A 341 5.97 -48.66 -22.40
N TYR A 342 7.20 -49.07 -22.70
CA TYR A 342 8.34 -48.16 -22.95
C TYR A 342 8.15 -47.26 -24.18
N GLU A 343 7.48 -47.72 -25.21
CA GLU A 343 7.21 -46.94 -26.42
C GLU A 343 6.33 -45.71 -26.08
N ARG A 344 5.27 -45.91 -25.32
CA ARG A 344 4.39 -44.80 -24.85
C ARG A 344 5.13 -43.92 -23.86
N ALA A 345 5.89 -44.51 -22.94
CA ALA A 345 6.69 -43.76 -21.99
C ALA A 345 7.65 -42.81 -22.71
N LEU A 346 8.34 -43.31 -23.77
CA LEU A 346 9.26 -42.51 -24.56
C LEU A 346 8.54 -41.39 -25.32
N ALA A 347 7.39 -41.68 -25.93
CA ALA A 347 6.59 -40.64 -26.61
C ALA A 347 6.18 -39.51 -25.69
N TYR A 348 5.71 -39.82 -24.46
CA TYR A 348 5.38 -38.79 -23.47
C TYR A 348 6.61 -38.07 -22.92
N LEU A 349 7.75 -38.75 -22.78
CA LEU A 349 9.01 -38.12 -22.39
C LEU A 349 9.50 -37.13 -23.46
N GLN A 350 9.40 -37.46 -24.72
CA GLN A 350 9.74 -36.57 -25.84
C GLN A 350 8.85 -35.32 -25.84
N ASN A 351 7.55 -35.49 -25.63
CA ASN A 351 6.63 -34.35 -25.47
C ASN A 351 6.99 -33.49 -24.22
N TYR A 352 7.35 -34.14 -23.12
CA TYR A 352 7.80 -33.45 -21.92
C TYR A 352 9.05 -32.61 -22.19
N GLU A 353 10.10 -33.19 -22.79
CA GLU A 353 11.35 -32.46 -23.07
C GLU A 353 11.12 -31.31 -24.05
N SER A 354 10.34 -31.53 -25.10
CA SER A 354 10.00 -30.48 -26.09
C SER A 354 9.23 -29.29 -25.44
N HIS A 355 8.22 -29.59 -24.63
CA HIS A 355 7.47 -28.55 -23.96
C HIS A 355 8.31 -27.83 -22.89
N LYS A 356 9.16 -28.56 -22.16
CA LYS A 356 10.08 -28.01 -21.19
C LYS A 356 11.09 -27.06 -21.82
N GLU A 357 11.68 -27.46 -22.98
CA GLU A 357 12.59 -26.59 -23.70
C GLU A 357 11.92 -25.30 -24.18
N ASN A 358 10.67 -25.38 -24.63
CA ASN A 358 9.89 -24.20 -25.02
C ASN A 358 9.56 -23.27 -23.85
N LEU A 359 9.12 -23.83 -22.71
CA LEU A 359 8.71 -23.08 -21.55
C LEU A 359 9.88 -22.50 -20.76
N PHE A 360 10.95 -23.28 -20.61
CA PHE A 360 12.12 -22.97 -19.81
C PHE A 360 13.37 -22.83 -20.67
N SER A 361 13.21 -22.30 -21.92
CA SER A 361 14.37 -22.04 -22.73
C SER A 361 15.34 -21.10 -22.02
N GLU A 362 16.61 -21.41 -22.10
CA GLU A 362 17.68 -20.64 -21.47
C GLU A 362 17.58 -19.15 -21.86
N SER A 363 17.26 -18.87 -23.12
CA SER A 363 17.06 -17.50 -23.61
C SER A 363 15.89 -16.78 -23.00
N SER A 364 14.75 -17.47 -22.74
CA SER A 364 13.56 -16.87 -22.11
C SER A 364 13.81 -16.56 -20.62
N ILE A 365 14.47 -17.48 -19.93
CA ILE A 365 14.85 -17.32 -18.53
C ILE A 365 15.90 -16.20 -18.39
N GLU A 366 16.92 -16.20 -19.26
CA GLU A 366 17.92 -15.15 -19.30
C GLU A 366 17.30 -13.77 -19.55
N LYS A 367 16.38 -13.67 -20.52
CA LYS A 367 15.63 -12.43 -20.79
C LYS A 367 14.86 -11.95 -19.56
N LEU A 368 14.17 -12.85 -18.86
CA LEU A 368 13.43 -12.51 -17.63
C LEU A 368 14.36 -11.94 -16.54
N PHE A 369 15.50 -12.60 -16.30
CA PHE A 369 16.47 -12.09 -15.32
C PHE A 369 17.09 -10.77 -15.78
N GLN A 370 17.34 -10.59 -17.07
CA GLN A 370 17.79 -9.29 -17.61
C GLN A 370 16.74 -8.21 -17.39
N ASP A 371 15.47 -8.48 -17.60
CA ASP A 371 14.37 -7.55 -17.36
C ASP A 371 14.20 -7.25 -15.85
N GLN A 372 14.37 -8.25 -14.98
CA GLN A 372 14.41 -8.04 -13.52
C GLN A 372 15.57 -7.13 -13.12
N VAL A 373 16.77 -7.43 -13.59
CA VAL A 373 17.96 -6.61 -13.33
C VAL A 373 17.75 -5.18 -13.83
N ARG A 374 17.18 -5.02 -15.04
CA ARG A 374 16.85 -3.70 -15.60
C ARG A 374 15.85 -2.95 -14.73
N PHE A 375 14.80 -3.61 -14.25
CA PHE A 375 13.79 -3.01 -13.38
C PHE A 375 14.40 -2.57 -12.05
N GLU A 376 15.17 -3.44 -11.40
CA GLU A 376 15.86 -3.11 -10.15
C GLU A 376 16.89 -2.00 -10.38
N THR A 377 17.65 -2.06 -11.48
CA THR A 377 18.66 -1.03 -11.83
C THR A 377 17.98 0.31 -12.09
N ALA A 378 16.89 0.35 -12.87
CA ALA A 378 16.15 1.58 -13.13
C ALA A 378 15.58 2.21 -11.84
N ASN A 379 15.12 1.40 -10.90
CA ASN A 379 14.69 1.90 -9.60
C ASN A 379 15.88 2.46 -8.79
N LYS A 380 17.03 1.76 -8.78
CA LYS A 380 18.26 2.23 -8.12
C LYS A 380 18.88 3.47 -8.81
N ASP A 381 18.88 3.50 -10.14
CA ASP A 381 19.36 4.66 -10.90
C ASP A 381 18.53 5.91 -10.59
N THR A 382 17.22 5.76 -10.45
CA THR A 382 16.32 6.85 -10.03
C THR A 382 16.68 7.32 -8.62
N GLU A 383 16.95 6.41 -7.71
CA GLU A 383 17.40 6.72 -6.35
C GLU A 383 18.77 7.38 -6.34
N ILE A 384 19.75 6.83 -7.10
CA ILE A 384 21.10 7.39 -7.25
C ILE A 384 21.04 8.78 -7.87
N ALA A 385 20.24 9.00 -8.90
CA ALA A 385 20.04 10.30 -9.54
C ALA A 385 19.52 11.33 -8.52
N THR A 386 18.54 10.94 -7.72
CA THR A 386 17.97 11.78 -6.66
C THR A 386 19.02 12.11 -5.59
N LEU A 387 19.76 11.10 -5.13
CA LEU A 387 20.83 11.26 -4.16
C LEU A 387 22.01 12.10 -4.71
N SER A 388 22.37 11.91 -5.98
CA SER A 388 23.43 12.67 -6.65
C SER A 388 23.05 14.13 -6.83
N GLN A 389 21.81 14.43 -7.17
CA GLN A 389 21.29 15.78 -7.26
C GLN A 389 21.30 16.48 -5.89
N LEU A 390 20.89 15.76 -4.83
CA LEU A 390 20.94 16.26 -3.47
C LEU A 390 22.40 16.54 -3.03
N ARG A 391 23.31 15.61 -3.34
CA ARG A 391 24.74 15.77 -3.06
C ARG A 391 25.36 16.96 -3.81
N MET A 392 24.95 17.17 -5.06
CA MET A 392 25.38 18.33 -5.85
C MET A 392 24.85 19.63 -5.24
N GLN A 393 23.61 19.66 -4.79
CA GLN A 393 23.06 20.81 -4.06
C GLN A 393 23.83 21.09 -2.77
N GLN A 394 24.07 20.06 -1.96
CA GLN A 394 24.88 20.18 -0.73
C GLN A 394 26.28 20.65 -1.02
N THR A 395 26.92 20.13 -2.08
CA THR A 395 28.27 20.56 -2.47
C THR A 395 28.30 22.02 -2.91
N ASN A 396 27.28 22.47 -3.62
CA ASN A 396 27.15 23.88 -4.02
C ASN A 396 26.88 24.81 -2.82
N GLU A 397 26.08 24.36 -1.86
CA GLU A 397 25.88 25.07 -0.59
C GLU A 397 27.16 25.16 0.22
N ILE A 398 27.92 24.06 0.34
CA ILE A 398 29.24 24.04 1.02
C ILE A 398 30.21 25.01 0.32
N ARG A 399 30.32 24.96 -1.01
CA ARG A 399 31.16 25.88 -1.77
C ARG A 399 30.75 27.35 -1.56
N ARG A 400 29.44 27.61 -1.50
CA ARG A 400 28.92 28.94 -1.20
C ARG A 400 29.27 29.39 0.22
N GLN A 401 29.16 28.48 1.18
CA GLN A 401 29.57 28.74 2.56
C GLN A 401 31.07 28.94 2.69
N GLU A 402 31.88 28.13 2.00
CA GLU A 402 33.36 28.33 1.94
C GLU A 402 33.71 29.66 1.30
N LEU A 403 33.05 30.08 0.22
CA LEU A 403 33.24 31.41 -0.38
C LEU A 403 32.86 32.52 0.61
N ILE A 404 31.75 32.41 1.31
CA ILE A 404 31.34 33.37 2.35
C ILE A 404 32.35 33.39 3.49
N GLN A 405 32.81 32.21 3.96
CA GLN A 405 33.84 32.12 5.01
C GLN A 405 35.16 32.73 4.56
N ASN A 406 35.60 32.47 3.32
CA ASN A 406 36.80 33.03 2.78
C ASN A 406 36.73 34.57 2.64
N VAL A 407 35.58 35.09 2.16
CA VAL A 407 35.31 36.53 2.14
C VAL A 407 35.28 37.11 3.56
N LEU A 408 34.65 36.41 4.50
CA LEU A 408 34.60 36.81 5.90
C LEU A 408 36.01 36.84 6.54
N VAL A 409 36.82 35.81 6.24
CA VAL A 409 38.23 35.76 6.69
C VAL A 409 39.03 36.92 6.10
N ILE A 410 38.85 37.25 4.82
CA ILE A 410 39.51 38.40 4.18
C ILE A 410 39.03 39.70 4.83
N VAL A 411 37.73 39.87 5.07
CA VAL A 411 37.20 41.05 5.75
C VAL A 411 37.72 41.16 7.17
N ILE A 412 37.75 40.03 7.89
CA ILE A 412 38.31 39.96 9.25
C ILE A 412 39.82 40.30 9.22
N ALA A 413 40.55 39.76 8.24
CA ALA A 413 41.97 40.06 8.08
C ALA A 413 42.21 41.57 7.80
N LEU A 414 41.38 42.19 6.95
CA LEU A 414 41.43 43.62 6.67
C LEU A 414 41.09 44.46 7.91
N VAL A 415 40.07 44.04 8.67
CA VAL A 415 39.68 44.68 9.94
C VAL A 415 40.80 44.54 10.98
N VAL A 416 41.44 43.35 11.06
CA VAL A 416 42.57 43.11 11.96
C VAL A 416 43.77 43.96 11.56
N ILE A 417 44.04 44.10 10.26
CA ILE A 417 45.12 44.98 9.73
C ILE A 417 44.82 46.45 10.06
N LEU A 418 43.56 46.86 9.90
CA LEU A 418 43.11 48.21 10.24
C LEU A 418 43.24 48.47 11.75
N LEU A 419 42.79 47.53 12.58
CA LEU A 419 42.94 47.61 14.03
C LEU A 419 44.40 47.59 14.47
N PHE A 420 45.26 46.80 13.78
CA PHE A 420 46.69 46.76 14.04
C PHE A 420 47.40 48.11 13.66
N THR A 421 46.99 48.72 12.54
CA THR A 421 47.50 50.03 12.13
C THR A 421 47.04 51.15 13.06
N VAL A 422 45.83 51.11 13.58
CA VAL A 422 45.27 52.02 14.59
C VAL A 422 45.98 51.81 15.95
N TYR A 423 46.24 50.54 16.29
CA TYR A 423 46.86 50.16 17.57
C TYR A 423 48.37 50.50 17.65
N ARG A 424 49.05 50.47 16.51
CA ARG A 424 50.46 50.83 16.43
C ARG A 424 50.73 52.30 16.83
N SER A 425 49.69 53.11 16.91
CA SER A 425 49.77 54.51 17.29
C SER A 425 49.65 54.85 18.78
N GLY A 426 49.49 53.85 19.64
CA GLY A 426 49.31 54.16 21.07
C GLY A 426 49.36 53.00 22.04
N SER A 427 50.36 52.88 22.77
CA SER A 427 50.60 52.20 24.05
C SER A 427 49.42 51.54 24.78
N ARG A 428 49.27 50.16 24.69
CA ARG A 428 48.57 49.40 25.72
C ARG A 428 48.84 47.86 25.64
N ARG A 429 50.09 47.45 25.67
CA ARG A 429 50.46 46.03 25.62
C ARG A 429 50.14 45.20 26.87
N LYS A 430 49.82 45.77 28.03
CA LYS A 430 49.74 44.99 29.27
C LYS A 430 48.31 44.52 29.67
N ARG A 431 47.27 45.07 29.05
CA ARG A 431 45.89 44.71 29.42
C ARG A 431 45.30 43.52 28.61
N ILE A 432 45.86 43.31 27.44
CA ILE A 432 45.35 42.30 26.49
C ILE A 432 45.70 40.87 26.91
N ASN A 433 46.89 40.63 27.48
CA ASN A 433 47.30 39.27 27.85
C ASN A 433 46.46 38.65 28.99
N LYS A 434 45.93 39.49 29.89
CA LYS A 434 45.07 38.98 30.97
C LYS A 434 43.66 38.60 30.50
N LEU A 435 43.10 39.39 29.59
CA LEU A 435 41.82 39.13 28.97
C LEU A 435 41.81 37.90 28.05
N LEU A 436 42.94 37.68 27.36
CA LEU A 436 43.08 36.50 26.48
C LEU A 436 43.10 35.18 27.27
N LEU A 437 43.69 35.20 28.46
CA LEU A 437 43.76 34.00 29.32
C LEU A 437 42.39 33.63 29.88
N GLU A 438 41.59 34.64 30.29
CA GLU A 438 40.24 34.44 30.79
C GLU A 438 39.30 33.94 29.69
N HIS A 439 39.42 34.45 28.47
CA HIS A 439 38.63 34.00 27.33
C HIS A 439 39.00 32.57 26.86
N GLN A 440 40.28 32.20 26.97
CA GLN A 440 40.69 30.84 26.60
C GLN A 440 40.14 29.77 27.54
N GLN A 441 39.99 30.09 28.81
CA GLN A 441 39.38 29.21 29.80
C GLN A 441 37.86 29.11 29.57
N GLU A 442 37.23 30.22 29.19
CA GLU A 442 35.74 30.22 28.93
C GLU A 442 35.40 29.49 27.63
N ILE A 443 36.21 29.61 26.57
CA ILE A 443 36.01 28.87 25.30
C ILE A 443 36.17 27.37 25.50
N LYS A 444 37.16 26.93 26.29
CA LYS A 444 37.32 25.51 26.64
C LYS A 444 36.07 24.91 27.35
N ARG A 445 35.46 25.70 28.20
CA ARG A 445 34.25 25.29 28.93
C ARG A 445 33.04 25.21 28.03
N ARG A 446 32.85 26.16 27.10
CA ARG A 446 31.76 26.18 26.13
C ARG A 446 31.90 25.13 25.03
N SER A 447 33.12 24.76 24.66
CA SER A 447 33.35 23.68 23.67
C SER A 447 32.92 22.32 24.18
N ALA A 448 33.10 22.06 25.49
CA ALA A 448 32.66 20.82 26.11
C ALA A 448 31.10 20.72 26.24
N ASP A 449 30.42 21.88 26.33
CA ASP A 449 28.93 21.92 26.43
C ASP A 449 28.27 21.82 25.03
N LEU A 450 28.97 22.03 23.93
CA LEU A 450 28.42 21.99 22.57
C LEU A 450 28.45 20.61 21.91
N GLU A 451 29.31 19.70 22.38
CA GLU A 451 29.47 18.36 21.78
C GLU A 451 28.22 17.51 21.85
N PRO A 452 27.47 17.40 22.98
CA PRO A 452 26.22 16.66 23.04
C PRO A 452 25.08 17.33 22.25
N LEU A 453 25.13 18.65 22.07
CA LEU A 453 24.13 19.40 21.30
C LEU A 453 24.26 19.10 19.77
N ASN A 454 25.48 18.88 19.32
CA ASN A 454 25.78 18.59 17.90
C ASN A 454 25.32 17.19 17.52
N GLU A 455 25.45 16.20 18.41
CA GLU A 455 24.96 14.83 18.17
C GLU A 455 23.43 14.76 18.04
N VAL A 456 22.70 15.51 18.86
CA VAL A 456 21.24 15.61 18.78
C VAL A 456 20.82 16.32 17.49
N LYS A 457 21.53 17.35 17.10
CA LYS A 457 21.32 18.12 15.87
C LYS A 457 21.52 17.23 14.64
N ASP A 458 22.59 16.43 14.58
CA ASP A 458 22.93 15.59 13.42
C ASP A 458 21.89 14.47 13.23
N LYS A 459 21.40 13.88 14.31
CA LYS A 459 20.32 12.88 14.28
C LYS A 459 19.00 13.49 13.79
N PHE A 460 18.73 14.72 14.17
CA PHE A 460 17.53 15.45 13.78
C PHE A 460 17.56 15.87 12.30
N PHE A 461 18.70 16.36 11.79
CA PHE A 461 18.87 16.65 10.37
C PHE A 461 18.69 15.42 9.48
N SER A 462 19.02 14.23 9.98
CA SER A 462 18.77 12.96 9.28
C SER A 462 17.28 12.68 9.11
N ILE A 463 16.47 12.88 10.17
CA ILE A 463 15.03 12.66 10.17
C ILE A 463 14.32 13.67 9.24
N ILE A 464 14.70 14.95 9.33
CA ILE A 464 14.14 16.02 8.51
C ILE A 464 14.46 15.82 7.02
N SER A 465 15.68 15.41 6.70
CA SER A 465 16.09 15.15 5.31
C SER A 465 15.25 14.07 4.66
N HIS A 466 14.82 13.08 5.44
CA HIS A 466 13.92 12.04 4.97
C HIS A 466 12.49 12.56 4.74
N ASP A 467 11.95 13.32 5.69
CA ASP A 467 10.54 13.74 5.67
C ASP A 467 10.25 14.95 4.76
N LEU A 468 11.27 15.76 4.44
CA LEU A 468 11.17 16.81 3.41
C LEU A 468 11.30 16.23 1.99
N ARG A 469 12.04 15.15 1.81
CA ARG A 469 12.26 14.57 0.47
C ARG A 469 10.98 14.10 -0.21
N SER A 470 10.10 13.45 0.54
CA SER A 470 8.84 12.91 0.00
C SER A 470 7.90 13.99 -0.56
N PRO A 471 7.55 15.06 0.20
CA PRO A 471 6.67 16.12 -0.30
C PRO A 471 7.33 16.98 -1.39
N MET A 472 8.66 17.17 -1.35
CA MET A 472 9.37 17.90 -2.41
C MET A 472 9.37 17.15 -3.74
N ASN A 473 9.56 15.82 -3.71
CA ASN A 473 9.44 14.99 -4.91
C ASN A 473 8.02 15.01 -5.48
N ALA A 474 7.02 15.01 -4.61
CA ALA A 474 5.62 15.09 -5.02
C ALA A 474 5.25 16.46 -5.60
N LEU A 475 5.83 17.55 -5.08
CA LEU A 475 5.71 18.91 -5.63
C LEU A 475 6.37 19.01 -7.01
N GLY A 476 7.58 18.45 -7.18
CA GLY A 476 8.29 18.40 -8.45
C GLY A 476 7.47 17.68 -9.51
N ALA A 477 7.04 16.45 -9.23
CA ALA A 477 6.18 15.70 -10.15
C ALA A 477 4.88 16.43 -10.52
N THR A 478 4.37 17.28 -9.61
CA THR A 478 3.16 18.09 -9.90
C THR A 478 3.47 19.27 -10.83
N LEU A 479 4.63 19.86 -10.71
CA LEU A 479 5.07 20.95 -11.60
C LEU A 479 5.40 20.41 -12.99
N ASP A 480 6.06 19.25 -13.07
CA ASP A 480 6.39 18.60 -14.35
C ASP A 480 5.13 18.27 -15.18
N LEU A 481 4.04 17.90 -14.50
CA LEU A 481 2.75 17.66 -15.16
C LEU A 481 2.05 18.97 -15.61
N LEU A 482 2.29 20.10 -14.94
CA LEU A 482 1.75 21.39 -15.33
C LEU A 482 2.49 21.99 -16.56
N GLU A 483 3.73 21.59 -16.82
CA GLU A 483 4.50 22.01 -18.01
C GLU A 483 4.09 21.26 -19.29
N GLN A 484 3.41 20.13 -19.20
CA GLN A 484 2.92 19.38 -20.36
C GLN A 484 1.72 20.11 -21.01
N GLN A 485 1.87 20.53 -22.25
CA GLN A 485 1.05 21.52 -22.98
C GLN A 485 -0.39 21.11 -23.34
N HIS A 486 -1.06 20.16 -22.70
CA HIS A 486 -2.43 19.74 -23.06
C HIS A 486 -3.27 19.39 -21.82
N ILE A 487 -3.49 20.37 -20.94
CA ILE A 487 -4.29 20.18 -19.73
C ILE A 487 -5.65 20.85 -19.90
N SER A 488 -6.74 20.13 -19.67
CA SER A 488 -8.09 20.71 -19.67
C SER A 488 -8.30 21.67 -18.50
N PRO A 489 -9.24 22.64 -18.59
CA PRO A 489 -9.50 23.58 -17.50
C PRO A 489 -9.89 22.92 -16.17
N ASP A 490 -10.52 21.76 -16.19
CA ASP A 490 -10.94 21.03 -15.00
C ASP A 490 -9.75 20.25 -14.38
N GLU A 491 -8.90 19.68 -15.19
CA GLU A 491 -7.64 19.05 -14.75
C GLU A 491 -6.68 20.08 -14.16
N PHE A 492 -6.60 21.27 -14.76
CA PHE A 492 -5.80 22.38 -14.22
C PHE A 492 -6.30 22.80 -12.83
N ARG A 493 -7.62 22.87 -12.63
CA ARG A 493 -8.22 23.19 -11.32
C ARG A 493 -7.90 22.09 -10.28
N ALA A 494 -8.00 20.82 -10.66
CA ALA A 494 -7.70 19.70 -9.77
C ALA A 494 -6.22 19.67 -9.40
N LEU A 495 -5.34 19.86 -10.37
CA LEU A 495 -3.88 19.93 -10.21
C LEU A 495 -3.46 21.11 -9.32
N SER A 496 -4.04 22.28 -9.55
CA SER A 496 -3.79 23.49 -8.76
C SER A 496 -4.21 23.30 -7.30
N LYS A 497 -5.33 22.60 -7.04
CA LYS A 497 -5.81 22.29 -5.70
C LYS A 497 -4.86 21.31 -4.98
N THR A 498 -4.36 20.30 -5.70
CA THR A 498 -3.41 19.33 -5.19
C THR A 498 -2.05 19.99 -4.89
N LEU A 499 -1.55 20.81 -5.79
CA LEU A 499 -0.33 21.59 -5.61
C LEU A 499 -0.43 22.48 -4.37
N ARG A 500 -1.55 23.20 -4.23
CA ARG A 500 -1.80 24.07 -3.07
C ARG A 500 -1.86 23.28 -1.75
N SER A 501 -2.44 22.10 -1.76
CA SER A 501 -2.50 21.22 -0.59
C SER A 501 -1.09 20.74 -0.18
N GLN A 502 -0.29 20.28 -1.15
CA GLN A 502 1.09 19.82 -0.91
C GLN A 502 2.01 20.97 -0.48
N PHE A 503 1.88 22.13 -1.09
CA PHE A 503 2.61 23.32 -0.68
C PHE A 503 2.30 23.72 0.76
N ASN A 504 1.02 23.71 1.14
CA ASN A 504 0.59 24.02 2.50
C ASN A 504 1.11 22.98 3.51
N HIS A 505 1.14 21.71 3.15
CA HIS A 505 1.71 20.65 3.99
C HIS A 505 3.22 20.85 4.19
N THR A 506 3.96 21.12 3.11
CA THR A 506 5.41 21.40 3.17
C THR A 506 5.71 22.66 3.98
N ARG A 507 4.90 23.71 3.80
CA ARG A 507 5.00 24.95 4.58
C ARG A 507 4.79 24.71 6.08
N THR A 508 3.85 23.85 6.43
CA THR A 508 3.60 23.47 7.83
C THR A 508 4.77 22.69 8.42
N LEU A 509 5.39 21.78 7.66
CA LEU A 509 6.60 21.06 8.05
C LEU A 509 7.77 22.02 8.31
N ILE A 510 7.99 22.95 7.39
CA ILE A 510 9.07 23.94 7.50
C ILE A 510 8.83 24.87 8.70
N ASN A 511 7.59 25.31 8.92
CA ASN A 511 7.27 26.16 10.08
C ASN A 511 7.48 25.41 11.41
N ASN A 512 7.05 24.15 11.51
CA ASN A 512 7.31 23.32 12.69
C ASN A 512 8.81 23.14 12.95
N LEU A 513 9.62 23.07 11.89
CA LEU A 513 11.08 22.99 11.97
C LEU A 513 11.69 24.30 12.43
N LEU A 514 11.23 25.43 11.89
CA LEU A 514 11.65 26.76 12.31
C LEU A 514 11.32 27.01 13.79
N ASP A 515 10.11 26.66 14.20
CA ASP A 515 9.66 26.81 15.59
C ASP A 515 10.52 25.95 16.53
N TRP A 516 10.89 24.73 16.11
CA TRP A 516 11.80 23.89 16.87
C TRP A 516 13.23 24.44 16.94
N THR A 517 13.77 24.97 15.82
CA THR A 517 15.13 25.55 15.81
C THR A 517 15.20 26.79 16.70
N LEU A 518 14.13 27.60 16.73
CA LEU A 518 14.03 28.73 17.63
C LEU A 518 14.00 28.30 19.11
N LEU A 519 13.36 27.16 19.40
CA LEU A 519 13.34 26.54 20.73
C LEU A 519 14.73 26.05 21.18
N GLN A 520 15.46 25.38 20.29
CA GLN A 520 16.79 24.81 20.57
C GLN A 520 17.87 25.88 20.74
N MET A 521 17.69 27.05 20.11
CA MET A 521 18.64 28.16 20.22
C MET A 521 18.48 28.98 21.50
N ASP A 522 17.58 28.62 22.39
CA ASP A 522 17.22 29.36 23.63
C ASP A 522 16.89 30.86 23.38
N LYS A 523 16.55 31.18 22.12
CA LYS A 523 16.23 32.53 21.66
C LYS A 523 14.74 32.84 21.77
N LEU A 524 13.90 31.87 22.10
CA LEU A 524 12.50 32.09 22.34
C LEU A 524 12.34 32.74 23.71
N LYS A 525 12.30 34.06 23.74
CA LYS A 525 11.83 34.77 24.91
C LYS A 525 10.34 34.53 25.00
N ILE A 526 9.94 33.61 25.89
CA ILE A 526 8.54 33.39 26.23
C ILE A 526 8.02 34.69 26.84
N GLN A 527 6.96 35.22 26.23
CA GLN A 527 6.26 36.42 26.73
C GLN A 527 4.88 36.03 27.24
N PRO A 528 4.80 35.54 28.48
CA PRO A 528 3.50 35.12 29.04
C PRO A 528 2.60 36.33 29.24
N GLU A 529 1.38 36.19 28.78
CA GLU A 529 0.31 37.17 28.93
C GLU A 529 -0.97 36.53 29.49
N ARG A 530 -1.91 37.34 29.95
CA ARG A 530 -3.23 36.82 30.33
C ARG A 530 -4.04 36.49 29.11
N ILE A 531 -4.50 35.27 29.01
CA ILE A 531 -5.22 34.74 27.84
C ILE A 531 -6.52 34.11 28.27
N VAL A 532 -7.61 34.55 27.68
CA VAL A 532 -8.93 33.90 27.79
C VAL A 532 -8.92 32.64 26.96
N ILE A 533 -8.90 31.47 27.59
CA ILE A 533 -8.72 30.17 26.92
C ILE A 533 -9.88 29.89 25.95
N SER A 534 -11.12 30.18 26.34
CA SER A 534 -12.31 29.96 25.51
C SER A 534 -12.22 30.71 24.16
N GLN A 535 -11.69 31.94 24.16
CA GLN A 535 -11.50 32.72 22.95
C GLN A 535 -10.49 32.08 22.04
N LYS A 536 -9.34 31.60 22.55
CA LYS A 536 -8.29 30.94 21.77
C LYS A 536 -8.73 29.63 21.18
N VAL A 537 -9.55 28.86 21.86
CA VAL A 537 -10.17 27.66 21.37
C VAL A 537 -11.11 27.98 20.19
N THR A 538 -11.96 29.03 20.36
CA THR A 538 -12.90 29.46 19.31
C THR A 538 -12.16 29.94 18.05
N GLU A 539 -11.10 30.73 18.22
CA GLU A 539 -10.22 31.18 17.12
C GLU A 539 -9.60 29.99 16.40
N SER A 540 -9.11 28.99 17.14
CA SER A 540 -8.52 27.77 16.59
C SER A 540 -9.55 26.93 15.83
N PHE A 541 -10.74 26.76 16.36
CA PHE A 541 -11.83 26.05 15.70
C PHE A 541 -12.25 26.72 14.39
N LYS A 542 -12.42 28.04 14.40
CA LYS A 542 -12.78 28.79 13.20
C LYS A 542 -11.74 28.64 12.10
N ALA A 543 -10.46 28.81 12.44
CA ALA A 543 -9.36 28.71 11.50
C ALA A 543 -9.20 27.29 10.93
N LEU A 544 -9.49 26.26 11.72
CA LEU A 544 -9.33 24.87 11.29
C LEU A 544 -10.56 24.34 10.53
N ASN A 545 -11.77 24.80 10.85
CA ASN A 545 -12.98 24.41 10.14
C ASN A 545 -13.00 24.90 8.69
N GLU A 546 -12.41 26.08 8.42
CA GLU A 546 -12.25 26.62 7.06
C GLU A 546 -11.23 25.80 6.22
N LEU A 547 -10.23 25.23 6.88
CA LEU A 547 -9.14 24.51 6.20
C LEU A 547 -9.44 23.03 5.96
N PHE A 548 -10.26 22.42 6.81
CA PHE A 548 -10.57 20.99 6.77
C PHE A 548 -12.08 20.78 6.87
N PRO A 549 -12.83 20.86 5.74
CA PRO A 549 -14.29 20.68 5.71
C PRO A 549 -14.64 19.18 5.91
N LYS A 550 -14.40 18.68 7.11
CA LYS A 550 -14.82 17.35 7.57
C LYS A 550 -16.08 17.53 8.40
N ASN A 551 -17.10 16.71 8.17
CA ASN A 551 -18.35 16.80 8.95
C ASN A 551 -18.10 16.28 10.37
N ILE A 552 -17.49 17.13 11.22
CA ILE A 552 -17.16 16.85 12.62
C ILE A 552 -17.77 17.99 13.46
N THR A 553 -18.46 17.62 14.52
CA THR A 553 -18.98 18.59 15.50
C THR A 553 -17.83 19.03 16.41
N MET A 554 -17.57 20.35 16.46
CA MET A 554 -16.56 20.94 17.34
C MET A 554 -17.24 21.73 18.44
N GLU A 555 -16.99 21.37 19.67
CA GLU A 555 -17.62 21.97 20.85
C GLU A 555 -16.59 22.62 21.76
N ASN A 556 -16.77 23.91 22.01
CA ASN A 556 -15.96 24.67 22.96
C ASN A 556 -16.69 24.74 24.30
N ASN A 557 -16.32 23.85 25.21
CA ASN A 557 -16.92 23.77 26.56
C ASN A 557 -16.03 24.41 27.62
N VAL A 558 -15.22 25.40 27.21
CA VAL A 558 -14.38 26.18 28.12
C VAL A 558 -15.16 27.36 28.65
N ASP A 559 -15.26 27.46 29.97
CA ASP A 559 -15.88 28.61 30.61
C ASP A 559 -15.17 29.92 30.22
N PRO A 560 -15.88 30.96 29.72
CA PRO A 560 -15.29 32.24 29.35
C PRO A 560 -14.49 32.95 30.45
N GLY A 561 -14.73 32.61 31.70
CA GLY A 561 -14.00 33.16 32.85
C GLY A 561 -12.67 32.48 33.18
N ILE A 562 -12.25 31.50 32.38
CA ILE A 562 -10.96 30.80 32.58
C ILE A 562 -9.85 31.53 31.83
N GLU A 563 -8.94 32.15 32.60
CA GLU A 563 -7.76 32.84 32.08
C GLU A 563 -6.47 32.13 32.50
N GLY A 564 -5.65 31.78 31.50
CA GLY A 564 -4.32 31.21 31.66
C GLY A 564 -3.22 32.25 31.51
N PHE A 565 -2.03 31.96 32.06
CA PHE A 565 -0.84 32.78 31.90
C PHE A 565 0.18 32.02 31.03
N ALA A 566 0.25 32.38 29.76
CA ALA A 566 1.09 31.68 28.78
C ALA A 566 1.45 32.63 27.62
N ASP A 567 2.41 32.21 26.80
CA ASP A 567 2.66 32.88 25.53
C ASP A 567 1.56 32.50 24.52
N SER A 568 0.90 33.53 23.98
CA SER A 568 -0.25 33.37 23.08
C SER A 568 0.09 32.58 21.80
N ASN A 569 1.27 32.77 21.25
CA ASN A 569 1.71 32.05 20.04
C ASN A 569 1.95 30.58 20.34
N ILE A 570 2.60 30.31 21.47
CA ILE A 570 2.89 28.94 21.91
C ILE A 570 1.58 28.19 22.22
N LEU A 571 0.66 28.83 22.93
CA LEU A 571 -0.66 28.24 23.21
C LEU A 571 -1.43 27.94 21.94
N ASN A 572 -1.41 28.86 20.97
CA ASN A 572 -2.03 28.63 19.66
C ASN A 572 -1.40 27.44 18.91
N LEU A 573 -0.07 27.27 18.97
CA LEU A 573 0.62 26.14 18.34
C LEU A 573 0.21 24.81 18.99
N VAL A 574 0.15 24.74 20.30
CA VAL A 574 -0.27 23.55 21.05
C VAL A 574 -1.73 23.20 20.75
N LEU A 575 -2.65 24.16 20.90
CA LEU A 575 -4.08 23.96 20.61
C LEU A 575 -4.30 23.51 19.17
N ARG A 576 -3.69 24.22 18.21
CA ARG A 576 -3.80 23.89 16.80
C ARG A 576 -3.29 22.49 16.49
N ASN A 577 -2.16 22.08 17.07
CA ASN A 577 -1.62 20.76 16.85
C ASN A 577 -2.52 19.65 17.43
N LEU A 578 -3.02 19.83 18.67
CA LEU A 578 -3.89 18.86 19.32
C LEU A 578 -5.25 18.75 18.60
N ILE A 579 -5.85 19.89 18.23
CA ILE A 579 -7.12 19.92 17.50
C ILE A 579 -6.96 19.33 16.08
N LEU A 580 -5.86 19.63 15.39
CA LEU A 580 -5.57 19.02 14.09
C LEU A 580 -5.42 17.48 14.19
N ASN A 581 -4.79 17.00 15.24
CA ASN A 581 -4.70 15.56 15.49
C ASN A 581 -6.10 14.97 15.75
N ALA A 582 -6.92 15.64 16.54
CA ALA A 582 -8.31 15.26 16.79
C ALA A 582 -9.12 15.20 15.47
N ILE A 583 -9.03 16.22 14.60
CA ILE A 583 -9.69 16.24 13.28
C ILE A 583 -9.19 15.09 12.39
N LYS A 584 -7.89 14.88 12.39
CA LYS A 584 -7.24 13.86 11.56
C LYS A 584 -7.70 12.45 11.91
N PHE A 585 -7.87 12.15 13.20
CA PHE A 585 -8.17 10.82 13.69
C PHE A 585 -9.65 10.56 14.01
N THR A 586 -10.49 11.58 13.92
CA THR A 586 -11.94 11.45 14.08
C THR A 586 -12.60 11.17 12.72
N GLN A 587 -13.55 10.25 12.69
CA GLN A 587 -14.34 9.96 11.50
C GLN A 587 -15.41 11.05 11.25
N SER A 588 -15.91 11.11 10.02
CA SER A 588 -17.02 11.99 9.67
C SER A 588 -18.25 11.65 10.51
N GLY A 589 -18.88 12.65 11.09
CA GLY A 589 -19.98 12.49 12.06
C GLY A 589 -19.54 12.40 13.51
N GLY A 590 -18.22 12.37 13.78
CA GLY A 590 -17.70 12.39 15.14
C GLY A 590 -17.70 13.78 15.80
N ARG A 591 -17.20 13.83 17.03
CA ARG A 591 -17.17 15.04 17.84
C ARG A 591 -15.78 15.30 18.38
N ILE A 592 -15.42 16.58 18.42
CA ILE A 592 -14.23 17.09 19.11
C ILE A 592 -14.71 18.10 20.14
N GLU A 593 -14.29 17.92 21.37
CA GLU A 593 -14.64 18.75 22.48
C GLU A 593 -13.38 19.33 23.12
N VAL A 594 -13.37 20.62 23.36
CA VAL A 594 -12.32 21.24 24.17
C VAL A 594 -12.95 21.79 25.45
N SER A 595 -12.41 21.36 26.57
CA SER A 595 -12.84 21.78 27.88
C SER A 595 -11.65 22.25 28.72
N ALA A 596 -11.90 23.03 29.75
CA ALA A 596 -10.88 23.45 30.70
C ALA A 596 -11.40 23.40 32.12
N ILE A 597 -10.53 22.98 33.02
CA ILE A 597 -10.82 22.90 34.45
C ILE A 597 -9.84 23.82 35.19
N ARG A 598 -10.39 24.68 36.02
CA ARG A 598 -9.63 25.61 36.84
C ARG A 598 -9.15 24.91 38.13
N GLY A 599 -7.84 24.72 38.25
CA GLY A 599 -7.19 24.27 39.47
C GLY A 599 -6.74 25.44 40.36
N GLU A 600 -6.11 25.13 41.47
CA GLU A 600 -5.60 26.15 42.40
C GLU A 600 -4.46 26.99 41.81
N ARG A 601 -3.49 26.35 41.16
CA ARG A 601 -2.29 26.96 40.59
C ARG A 601 -2.17 26.84 39.09
N GLU A 602 -2.85 25.88 38.49
CA GLU A 602 -2.80 25.60 37.06
C GLU A 602 -4.21 25.40 36.48
N ILE A 603 -4.32 25.55 35.18
CA ILE A 603 -5.51 25.26 34.40
C ILE A 603 -5.21 24.01 33.60
N THR A 604 -6.06 23.01 33.65
CA THR A 604 -5.99 21.82 32.82
C THR A 604 -6.92 22.01 31.63
N ILE A 605 -6.37 21.92 30.43
CA ILE A 605 -7.10 21.97 29.16
C ILE A 605 -7.12 20.56 28.59
N ALA A 606 -8.31 20.11 28.20
CA ALA A 606 -8.52 18.81 27.59
C ALA A 606 -9.04 18.96 26.16
N VAL A 607 -8.43 18.26 25.22
CA VAL A 607 -8.88 18.13 23.85
C VAL A 607 -9.29 16.69 23.65
N ALA A 608 -10.58 16.44 23.63
CA ALA A 608 -11.19 15.12 23.50
C ALA A 608 -11.71 14.91 22.09
N ASP A 609 -11.48 13.74 21.54
CA ASP A 609 -11.98 13.30 20.24
C ASP A 609 -12.70 11.95 20.34
N THR A 610 -13.68 11.74 19.49
CA THR A 610 -14.36 10.45 19.32
C THR A 610 -13.80 9.64 18.17
N GLY A 611 -12.49 9.72 18.00
CA GLY A 611 -11.77 9.07 16.90
C GLY A 611 -11.42 7.62 17.17
N ILE A 612 -10.45 7.14 16.39
CA ILE A 612 -10.00 5.73 16.41
C ILE A 612 -9.25 5.33 17.68
N GLY A 613 -8.89 6.29 18.53
CA GLY A 613 -8.10 6.03 19.72
C GLY A 613 -6.66 5.58 19.44
N ILE A 614 -5.90 5.35 20.50
CA ILE A 614 -4.47 5.04 20.46
C ILE A 614 -4.21 3.75 21.24
N ARG A 615 -3.47 2.81 20.67
CA ARG A 615 -3.12 1.56 21.33
C ARG A 615 -2.22 1.80 22.55
N PRO A 616 -2.34 1.00 23.64
CA PRO A 616 -1.60 1.22 24.90
C PRO A 616 -0.08 1.22 24.72
N GLU A 617 0.46 0.44 23.78
CA GLU A 617 1.90 0.38 23.53
C GLU A 617 2.42 1.72 22.97
N VAL A 618 1.62 2.39 22.15
CA VAL A 618 1.96 3.67 21.52
C VAL A 618 1.81 4.83 22.49
N GLN A 619 0.82 4.77 23.41
CA GLN A 619 0.58 5.83 24.38
C GLN A 619 1.82 6.11 25.25
N LYS A 620 2.63 5.09 25.55
CA LYS A 620 3.82 5.22 26.39
C LYS A 620 4.95 6.00 25.72
N THR A 621 5.03 5.94 24.39
CA THR A 621 6.20 6.45 23.63
C THR A 621 5.86 7.65 22.73
N ILE A 622 4.58 8.01 22.59
CA ILE A 622 4.13 9.01 21.61
C ILE A 622 4.70 10.42 21.81
N PHE A 623 5.16 10.71 23.03
CA PHE A 623 5.83 11.96 23.38
C PHE A 623 7.35 11.85 23.42
N GLU A 624 7.95 10.69 23.07
CA GLU A 624 9.40 10.49 23.14
C GLU A 624 10.09 10.88 21.82
N LYS A 625 11.25 11.53 21.94
CA LYS A 625 12.05 12.00 20.78
C LYS A 625 12.53 10.89 19.84
N THR A 626 12.45 9.63 20.26
CA THR A 626 12.95 8.47 19.52
C THR A 626 11.87 7.68 18.80
N SER A 627 10.59 7.98 19.04
CA SER A 627 9.50 7.10 18.58
C SER A 627 9.22 7.15 17.07
N GLY A 628 9.49 8.27 16.40
CA GLY A 628 9.26 8.44 14.95
C GLY A 628 7.89 7.94 14.45
N TYR A 629 6.96 7.65 15.38
CA TYR A 629 5.70 7.00 15.11
C TYR A 629 4.72 7.98 14.46
N SER A 630 4.34 7.70 13.22
CA SER A 630 3.32 8.46 12.51
C SER A 630 2.34 7.52 11.84
N THR A 631 1.06 7.65 12.17
CA THR A 631 -0.05 6.92 11.53
C THR A 631 -0.80 7.84 10.56
N ARG A 632 -1.41 7.22 9.56
CA ARG A 632 -2.32 7.95 8.66
C ARG A 632 -3.65 8.23 9.37
N GLY A 633 -4.21 9.39 9.10
CA GLY A 633 -5.52 9.77 9.60
C GLY A 633 -6.66 9.05 8.89
N THR A 634 -7.89 9.27 9.35
CA THR A 634 -9.12 8.63 8.87
C THR A 634 -9.50 9.00 7.41
N ALA A 635 -8.93 10.07 6.85
CA ALA A 635 -9.02 10.45 5.45
C ALA A 635 -7.66 10.32 4.73
N ASN A 636 -6.81 9.40 5.21
CA ASN A 636 -5.48 9.08 4.67
C ASN A 636 -4.43 10.20 4.81
N GLU A 637 -4.62 11.15 5.72
CA GLU A 637 -3.68 12.24 5.98
C GLU A 637 -2.39 11.72 6.63
N LYS A 638 -1.25 12.03 6.05
CA LYS A 638 0.06 11.66 6.63
C LYS A 638 0.45 12.64 7.74
N GLY A 639 0.92 12.14 8.88
CA GLY A 639 1.45 12.96 9.96
C GLY A 639 2.96 13.13 9.88
N THR A 640 3.48 14.19 10.48
CA THR A 640 4.92 14.44 10.56
C THR A 640 5.61 13.71 11.73
N GLY A 641 4.84 13.21 12.69
CA GLY A 641 5.35 12.61 13.93
C GLY A 641 6.01 13.59 14.91
N LEU A 642 6.19 14.84 14.51
CA LEU A 642 6.89 15.87 15.31
C LEU A 642 5.95 16.70 16.19
N GLY A 643 4.68 16.79 15.81
CA GLY A 643 3.75 17.72 16.46
C GLY A 643 3.57 17.51 17.97
N LEU A 644 3.41 16.25 18.42
CA LEU A 644 3.22 15.95 19.83
C LEU A 644 4.49 16.15 20.66
N ILE A 645 5.64 15.87 20.10
CA ILE A 645 6.94 16.11 20.72
C ILE A 645 7.13 17.61 20.94
N LEU A 646 6.84 18.41 19.91
CA LEU A 646 6.87 19.88 20.00
C LEU A 646 5.85 20.42 21.00
N SER A 647 4.63 19.89 21.00
CA SER A 647 3.61 20.28 21.98
C SER A 647 4.07 20.03 23.40
N LYS A 648 4.77 18.91 23.65
CA LYS A 648 5.33 18.62 24.98
C LYS A 648 6.40 19.65 25.36
N GLU A 649 7.38 19.92 24.49
CA GLU A 649 8.42 20.90 24.76
C GLU A 649 7.84 22.31 24.97
N PHE A 650 6.84 22.71 24.21
CA PHE A 650 6.17 24.00 24.34
C PHE A 650 5.39 24.14 25.65
N VAL A 651 4.66 23.10 26.04
CA VAL A 651 3.92 23.07 27.29
C VAL A 651 4.87 23.11 28.49
N GLU A 652 5.94 22.30 28.46
CA GLU A 652 6.94 22.26 29.53
C GLU A 652 7.67 23.60 29.69
N LYS A 653 8.01 24.26 28.57
CA LYS A 653 8.64 25.60 28.60
C LYS A 653 7.68 26.69 29.18
N ASN A 654 6.37 26.52 29.03
CA ASN A 654 5.37 27.39 29.68
C ASN A 654 5.07 26.98 31.14
N GLY A 655 5.85 26.06 31.71
CA GLY A 655 5.71 25.61 33.09
C GLY A 655 4.54 24.63 33.30
N GLY A 656 4.02 24.04 32.25
CA GLY A 656 2.94 23.06 32.28
C GLY A 656 3.43 21.62 32.04
N ARG A 657 2.51 20.69 31.97
CA ARG A 657 2.72 19.28 31.63
C ARG A 657 1.67 18.83 30.61
N ILE A 658 1.99 17.82 29.80
CA ILE A 658 1.08 17.24 28.82
C ILE A 658 1.03 15.72 28.99
N TRP A 659 -0.18 15.12 28.87
CA TRP A 659 -0.41 13.70 28.90
C TRP A 659 -1.64 13.35 28.06
N LEU A 660 -1.96 12.06 27.95
CA LEU A 660 -3.14 11.61 27.23
C LEU A 660 -3.80 10.43 27.93
N GLU A 661 -5.09 10.27 27.66
CA GLU A 661 -5.89 9.10 27.95
C GLU A 661 -6.60 8.69 26.66
N SER A 662 -6.51 7.42 26.28
CA SER A 662 -7.12 6.96 25.05
C SER A 662 -7.52 5.51 25.13
N VAL A 663 -8.64 5.19 24.50
CA VAL A 663 -9.14 3.83 24.37
C VAL A 663 -9.36 3.56 22.88
N PRO A 664 -8.77 2.52 22.33
CA PRO A 664 -9.00 2.16 20.93
C PRO A 664 -10.49 2.12 20.59
N GLU A 665 -10.85 2.68 19.45
CA GLU A 665 -12.21 2.79 18.91
C GLU A 665 -13.21 3.66 19.73
N LYS A 666 -12.74 4.30 20.80
CA LYS A 666 -13.58 5.20 21.61
C LYS A 666 -13.10 6.65 21.60
N GLY A 667 -11.89 6.87 21.07
CA GLY A 667 -11.30 8.19 20.97
C GLY A 667 -10.13 8.43 21.92
N SER A 668 -9.63 9.64 21.92
CA SER A 668 -8.51 10.08 22.75
C SER A 668 -8.82 11.40 23.41
N THR A 669 -8.24 11.61 24.58
CA THR A 669 -8.24 12.91 25.23
C THR A 669 -6.81 13.29 25.57
N PHE A 670 -6.36 14.39 24.99
CA PHE A 670 -5.08 14.99 25.30
C PHE A 670 -5.27 16.09 26.32
N TYR A 671 -4.50 16.02 27.40
CA TYR A 671 -4.51 16.97 28.47
C TYR A 671 -3.21 17.77 28.51
N PHE A 672 -3.30 19.05 28.75
CA PHE A 672 -2.12 19.84 29.09
C PHE A 672 -2.47 20.92 30.11
N THR A 673 -1.47 21.32 30.90
CA THR A 673 -1.66 22.36 31.93
C THR A 673 -0.96 23.66 31.54
N LEU A 674 -1.49 24.75 32.01
CA LEU A 674 -0.88 26.08 31.97
C LEU A 674 -0.95 26.72 33.37
N PRO A 675 0.03 27.57 33.75
CA PRO A 675 -0.08 28.41 34.93
C PRO A 675 -1.36 29.26 34.86
N ARG A 676 -1.99 29.40 35.99
CA ARG A 676 -3.17 30.24 36.11
C ARG A 676 -2.75 31.72 36.11
N ALA A 677 -3.49 32.59 35.44
CA ALA A 677 -3.36 34.01 35.57
C ALA A 677 -3.85 34.41 37.00
N VAL A 678 -2.94 34.93 37.79
CA VAL A 678 -3.23 35.43 39.18
C VAL A 678 -3.76 36.85 39.13
#